data_52b4299a63ec22d0c6ead721ffe02d32
#
_entry.id   52b4299a63ec22d0c6ead721ffe02d32
#
_cell.length_a   1.000
_cell.length_b   1.000
_cell.length_c   1.000
_cell.angle_alpha   90.00
_cell.angle_beta   90.00
_cell.angle_gamma   90.00
#
_symmetry.space_group_name_H-M   'P 1'
#
loop_
_entity.id
_entity.type
_entity.pdbx_description
1 polymer ?
#
loop_
_entity_poly.entity_id
_entity_poly.type
_entity_poly.pdbx_seq_one_letter_code
_entity_poly.pdbx_strand_id
1 'polypeptide(L)'
;MSESLNHNSIEEELRDLEVAKAGRYEKRTEHINEDGTAVFINRLIREDSPYLLQHAHNPVNWYPWGSEAFVIAQQEHKPIFLSVGYSTCHWCHVMEVESFDNVEIAKVLNEHFISIKMDREQYPDIDEAYMMGVQIMSGHGGWPMSNFLLSDGRPFFGATYFPPPTFMKLLQQIVEAWNEKFDELESSAKKIGETIDRMLSKRKKAAILEPEINSHVCQALFQREDRSLGGLAGAPKFPQEPLLLFMLDHGERHRHVNAMEFASRSLDAMGRGGIYDQVAGGFHRYSVDAEWLVPHFEKMLYNQSQLSLVYLNAFRLSGNPFFKRVLFQTLEYVLRDMQLSEGGFYSATDADSEGAEGVFFLWSVDQLQEALSKDEAKLVVDVFGVSESGNFEGSNILNLSKPFTDYEKQFGPEFENKLDSILKKLYQVREQRIHPLRDDKLIVAWSSAMITSLAKAGDYFSQKHWTVSAEKALGFILSNNLCNDGTLRRIYLDGTTSIEGQLEDYVNLIEALISIFDITSAVRYLQQANSLMCACITSFWDEKEMGFFLSPSNQVGPQLTRSRSASDGATFAPAATALACLIGLRDRSAYLEEGCQQLYSERAEQCIASLIGEINNNAISHGSMLRQLANCYEGSRELIQYVGHGLAKVKARTVDAANTAGKSISLILDIAEGWHVTAPTANSPNYMPLRVCLAEEEKHWSIDVLQFPDSESYMTTVEGDTIPIYEKRIEIALSLKRTLVPGDELSFSSQLECELQLCNDQRCLLPTSVTFRI
;
A
#
# COMPACT_ATOMS: atom_id res chain seq x y z
N MET A 1 -29.86 -38.47 20.49
CA MET A 1 -28.88 -38.77 21.58
C MET A 1 -27.43 -38.59 21.16
N SER A 2 -27.02 -38.91 19.93
CA SER A 2 -25.62 -38.66 19.47
C SER A 2 -25.33 -37.18 19.16
N GLU A 3 -26.31 -36.41 18.68
CA GLU A 3 -26.16 -34.98 18.37
C GLU A 3 -26.03 -34.10 19.63
N SER A 4 -26.79 -34.41 20.70
CA SER A 4 -26.70 -33.67 21.97
C SER A 4 -25.39 -33.95 22.73
N LEU A 5 -24.82 -35.14 22.60
CA LEU A 5 -23.50 -35.45 23.18
C LEU A 5 -22.35 -34.77 22.45
N ASN A 6 -22.46 -34.60 21.15
CA ASN A 6 -21.45 -33.84 20.36
C ASN A 6 -21.52 -32.34 20.62
N HIS A 7 -22.71 -31.78 20.80
CA HIS A 7 -22.88 -30.32 21.07
C HIS A 7 -22.32 -29.94 22.45
N ASN A 8 -22.59 -30.71 23.50
CA ASN A 8 -22.04 -30.44 24.82
C ASN A 8 -20.49 -30.53 24.86
N SER A 9 -19.88 -31.43 24.08
CA SER A 9 -18.41 -31.55 24.04
C SER A 9 -17.75 -30.37 23.30
N ILE A 10 -18.39 -29.79 22.28
CA ILE A 10 -17.89 -28.62 21.57
C ILE A 10 -18.00 -27.37 22.44
N GLU A 11 -19.12 -27.19 23.14
CA GLU A 11 -19.29 -26.02 24.01
C GLU A 11 -18.28 -26.03 25.18
N GLU A 12 -18.01 -27.15 25.79
CA GLU A 12 -16.98 -27.31 26.83
C GLU A 12 -15.59 -26.89 26.28
N GLU A 13 -15.19 -27.37 25.09
CA GLU A 13 -13.95 -27.00 24.45
C GLU A 13 -13.87 -25.47 24.20
N LEU A 14 -14.95 -24.85 23.68
CA LEU A 14 -14.99 -23.44 23.41
C LEU A 14 -14.88 -22.59 24.69
N ARG A 15 -15.51 -23.05 25.80
CA ARG A 15 -15.39 -22.41 27.12
C ARG A 15 -13.98 -22.52 27.70
N ASP A 16 -13.31 -23.66 27.51
CA ASP A 16 -11.90 -23.81 27.90
C ASP A 16 -10.99 -22.84 27.15
N LEU A 17 -11.26 -22.62 25.86
CA LEU A 17 -10.56 -21.61 25.04
C LEU A 17 -10.84 -20.18 25.50
N GLU A 18 -12.10 -19.85 25.89
CA GLU A 18 -12.44 -18.56 26.47
C GLU A 18 -11.58 -18.26 27.71
N VAL A 19 -11.46 -19.25 28.59
CA VAL A 19 -10.61 -19.11 29.80
C VAL A 19 -9.14 -18.96 29.43
N ALA A 20 -8.63 -19.70 28.46
CA ALA A 20 -7.24 -19.64 28.02
C ALA A 20 -6.89 -18.31 27.34
N LYS A 21 -7.84 -17.65 26.69
CA LYS A 21 -7.71 -16.36 26.02
C LYS A 21 -8.14 -15.17 26.90
N ALA A 22 -8.49 -15.38 28.15
CA ALA A 22 -8.93 -14.30 29.06
C ALA A 22 -7.89 -13.16 29.14
N GLY A 23 -8.33 -11.94 28.95
CA GLY A 23 -7.49 -10.74 28.95
C GLY A 23 -6.72 -10.47 27.65
N ARG A 24 -6.86 -11.32 26.61
CA ARG A 24 -6.25 -11.11 25.29
C ARG A 24 -7.18 -10.41 24.30
N TYR A 25 -8.47 -10.35 24.58
CA TYR A 25 -9.49 -9.69 23.76
C TYR A 25 -10.60 -9.14 24.65
N GLU A 26 -11.37 -8.19 24.13
CA GLU A 26 -12.56 -7.64 24.79
C GLU A 26 -13.82 -8.38 24.35
N LYS A 27 -14.69 -8.73 25.32
CA LYS A 27 -15.99 -9.35 25.02
C LYS A 27 -16.96 -8.28 24.56
N ARG A 28 -17.35 -8.31 23.29
CA ARG A 28 -18.29 -7.35 22.69
C ARG A 28 -19.66 -8.01 22.57
N THR A 29 -20.45 -7.98 23.64
CA THR A 29 -21.84 -8.44 23.69
C THR A 29 -22.53 -7.85 24.92
N GLU A 30 -23.82 -7.62 24.84
CA GLU A 30 -24.67 -7.24 25.98
C GLU A 30 -25.12 -8.47 26.80
N HIS A 31 -24.92 -9.68 26.28
CA HIS A 31 -25.36 -10.94 26.88
C HIS A 31 -24.31 -11.51 27.86
N ILE A 32 -24.21 -10.89 29.04
CA ILE A 32 -23.25 -11.26 30.07
C ILE A 32 -23.98 -11.77 31.32
N ASN A 33 -23.54 -12.90 31.88
CA ASN A 33 -24.05 -13.46 33.11
C ASN A 33 -23.58 -12.64 34.34
N GLU A 34 -24.21 -12.87 35.50
CA GLU A 34 -23.85 -12.17 36.77
C GLU A 34 -22.40 -12.41 37.21
N ASP A 35 -21.79 -13.51 36.80
CA ASP A 35 -20.39 -13.83 37.08
C ASP A 35 -19.40 -13.26 36.07
N GLY A 36 -19.85 -12.49 35.07
CA GLY A 36 -19.03 -11.89 34.03
C GLY A 36 -18.69 -12.83 32.85
N THR A 37 -19.24 -14.03 32.82
CA THR A 37 -19.13 -14.92 31.65
C THR A 37 -20.13 -14.54 30.58
N ALA A 38 -19.79 -14.73 29.30
CA ALA A 38 -20.71 -14.49 28.21
C ALA A 38 -21.78 -15.60 28.14
N VAL A 39 -23.04 -15.25 27.85
CA VAL A 39 -24.13 -16.19 27.68
C VAL A 39 -23.86 -17.10 26.48
N PHE A 40 -23.42 -16.50 25.37
CA PHE A 40 -23.17 -17.21 24.12
C PHE A 40 -21.67 -17.36 23.86
N ILE A 41 -21.33 -18.44 23.17
CA ILE A 41 -19.98 -18.67 22.65
C ILE A 41 -20.10 -19.43 21.33
N ASN A 42 -19.27 -19.08 20.35
CA ASN A 42 -19.24 -19.73 19.06
C ASN A 42 -17.81 -20.05 18.62
N ARG A 43 -17.65 -20.71 17.47
CA ARG A 43 -16.36 -21.23 16.99
C ARG A 43 -15.30 -20.16 16.72
N LEU A 44 -15.69 -18.88 16.60
CA LEU A 44 -14.72 -17.80 16.37
C LEU A 44 -13.76 -17.61 17.55
N ILE A 45 -14.05 -18.13 18.74
CA ILE A 45 -13.11 -18.14 19.85
C ILE A 45 -11.83 -18.94 19.56
N ARG A 46 -11.85 -19.83 18.57
CA ARG A 46 -10.66 -20.59 18.12
C ARG A 46 -9.69 -19.72 17.33
N GLU A 47 -10.18 -18.64 16.75
CA GLU A 47 -9.41 -17.75 15.87
C GLU A 47 -8.55 -16.76 16.66
N ASP A 48 -7.51 -16.25 16.02
CA ASP A 48 -6.64 -15.23 16.61
C ASP A 48 -6.94 -13.81 16.03
N SER A 49 -7.67 -13.71 14.90
CA SER A 49 -8.06 -12.42 14.33
C SER A 49 -8.86 -11.60 15.34
N PRO A 50 -8.42 -10.33 15.65
CA PRO A 50 -9.19 -9.44 16.50
C PRO A 50 -10.63 -9.24 16.00
N TYR A 51 -10.84 -9.15 14.69
CA TYR A 51 -12.16 -9.05 14.09
C TYR A 51 -13.06 -10.26 14.38
N LEU A 52 -12.52 -11.47 14.27
CA LEU A 52 -13.30 -12.69 14.53
C LEU A 52 -13.60 -12.85 16.02
N LEU A 53 -12.63 -12.51 16.88
CA LEU A 53 -12.81 -12.53 18.33
C LEU A 53 -13.88 -11.55 18.82
N GLN A 54 -14.04 -10.38 18.18
CA GLN A 54 -15.14 -9.45 18.46
C GLN A 54 -16.51 -10.13 18.38
N HIS A 55 -16.68 -11.10 17.47
CA HIS A 55 -17.92 -11.81 17.23
C HIS A 55 -18.03 -13.17 17.96
N ALA A 56 -17.05 -13.56 18.76
CA ALA A 56 -16.99 -14.86 19.43
C ALA A 56 -18.14 -15.10 20.44
N HIS A 57 -18.77 -14.01 20.92
CA HIS A 57 -19.84 -14.03 21.92
C HIS A 57 -21.19 -13.57 21.41
N ASN A 58 -21.33 -13.36 20.09
CA ASN A 58 -22.65 -13.12 19.52
C ASN A 58 -23.57 -14.36 19.67
N PRO A 59 -24.88 -14.16 19.78
CA PRO A 59 -25.85 -15.27 19.79
C PRO A 59 -25.92 -16.03 18.46
N VAL A 60 -25.40 -15.46 17.35
CA VAL A 60 -25.24 -16.16 16.07
C VAL A 60 -24.17 -17.24 16.19
N ASN A 61 -24.47 -18.46 15.76
CA ASN A 61 -23.53 -19.60 15.74
C ASN A 61 -22.56 -19.50 14.57
N TRP A 62 -21.61 -18.59 14.70
CA TRP A 62 -20.62 -18.30 13.68
C TRP A 62 -19.59 -19.42 13.48
N TYR A 63 -19.26 -19.69 12.24
CA TYR A 63 -18.13 -20.48 11.79
C TYR A 63 -17.06 -19.56 11.19
N PRO A 64 -15.76 -19.82 11.40
CA PRO A 64 -14.72 -19.18 10.59
C PRO A 64 -14.76 -19.70 9.15
N TRP A 65 -14.09 -18.98 8.23
CA TRP A 65 -13.92 -19.47 6.88
C TRP A 65 -13.12 -20.77 6.87
N GLY A 66 -13.66 -21.82 6.26
CA GLY A 66 -13.02 -23.14 6.26
C GLY A 66 -13.98 -24.22 5.76
N SER A 67 -13.48 -25.41 5.53
CA SER A 67 -14.26 -26.53 4.97
C SER A 67 -15.40 -27.03 5.87
N GLU A 68 -15.29 -26.87 7.19
CA GLU A 68 -16.28 -27.36 8.17
C GLU A 68 -17.68 -26.81 7.87
N ALA A 69 -17.81 -25.50 7.72
CA ALA A 69 -19.08 -24.82 7.47
C ALA A 69 -19.76 -25.31 6.17
N PHE A 70 -18.99 -25.47 5.11
CA PHE A 70 -19.50 -25.93 3.81
C PHE A 70 -19.96 -27.38 3.82
N VAL A 71 -19.24 -28.25 4.52
CA VAL A 71 -19.63 -29.65 4.72
C VAL A 71 -20.94 -29.75 5.48
N ILE A 72 -21.10 -28.96 6.56
CA ILE A 72 -22.33 -28.94 7.36
C ILE A 72 -23.48 -28.35 6.54
N ALA A 73 -23.27 -27.26 5.79
CA ALA A 73 -24.29 -26.69 4.92
C ALA A 73 -24.81 -27.70 3.88
N GLN A 74 -23.91 -28.50 3.32
CA GLN A 74 -24.27 -29.58 2.40
C GLN A 74 -25.08 -30.68 3.08
N GLN A 75 -24.65 -31.13 4.29
CA GLN A 75 -25.33 -32.19 5.04
C GLN A 75 -26.74 -31.81 5.52
N GLU A 76 -26.87 -30.55 5.99
CA GLU A 76 -28.13 -30.03 6.50
C GLU A 76 -29.02 -29.42 5.42
N HIS A 77 -28.52 -29.34 4.16
CA HIS A 77 -29.20 -28.70 3.04
C HIS A 77 -29.66 -27.26 3.36
N LYS A 78 -28.76 -26.48 3.98
CA LYS A 78 -28.99 -25.09 4.35
C LYS A 78 -28.20 -24.12 3.47
N PRO A 79 -28.74 -22.92 3.19
CA PRO A 79 -27.95 -21.84 2.59
C PRO A 79 -26.87 -21.35 3.57
N ILE A 80 -25.78 -20.80 3.00
CA ILE A 80 -24.73 -20.17 3.78
C ILE A 80 -24.97 -18.67 3.81
N PHE A 81 -24.88 -18.07 5.00
CA PHE A 81 -24.74 -16.63 5.18
C PHE A 81 -23.28 -16.29 5.45
N LEU A 82 -22.59 -15.65 4.49
CA LEU A 82 -21.21 -15.21 4.60
C LEU A 82 -21.18 -13.71 4.89
N SER A 83 -20.68 -13.33 6.08
CA SER A 83 -20.42 -11.95 6.47
C SER A 83 -18.90 -11.69 6.45
N VAL A 84 -18.49 -10.67 5.68
CA VAL A 84 -17.08 -10.30 5.50
C VAL A 84 -16.86 -8.86 5.98
N GLY A 85 -15.76 -8.63 6.70
CA GLY A 85 -15.38 -7.33 7.21
C GLY A 85 -13.93 -7.35 7.73
N TYR A 86 -13.60 -6.41 8.60
CA TYR A 86 -12.29 -6.28 9.25
C TYR A 86 -12.44 -5.53 10.58
N SER A 87 -11.42 -5.58 11.43
CA SER A 87 -11.49 -5.19 12.85
C SER A 87 -11.80 -3.71 13.10
N THR A 88 -11.36 -2.82 12.22
CA THR A 88 -11.52 -1.36 12.35
C THR A 88 -12.67 -0.80 11.49
N CYS A 89 -13.55 -1.66 11.01
CA CYS A 89 -14.66 -1.31 10.14
C CYS A 89 -15.88 -0.81 10.93
N HIS A 90 -16.10 0.49 10.99
CA HIS A 90 -17.24 1.12 11.71
C HIS A 90 -18.60 0.49 11.38
N TRP A 91 -18.98 0.38 10.11
CA TRP A 91 -20.28 -0.21 9.72
C TRP A 91 -20.39 -1.71 10.03
N CYS A 92 -19.23 -2.40 10.19
CA CYS A 92 -19.22 -3.78 10.67
C CYS A 92 -19.58 -3.83 12.16
N HIS A 93 -19.09 -2.87 12.97
CA HIS A 93 -19.46 -2.71 14.38
C HIS A 93 -20.94 -2.33 14.54
N VAL A 94 -21.45 -1.41 13.71
CA VAL A 94 -22.88 -1.08 13.70
C VAL A 94 -23.73 -2.33 13.45
N MET A 95 -23.39 -3.13 12.43
CA MET A 95 -24.15 -4.35 12.11
C MET A 95 -23.98 -5.45 13.19
N GLU A 96 -22.84 -5.49 13.88
CA GLU A 96 -22.62 -6.36 15.04
C GLU A 96 -23.65 -6.06 16.14
N VAL A 97 -23.67 -4.82 16.61
CA VAL A 97 -24.53 -4.39 17.73
C VAL A 97 -26.02 -4.49 17.36
N GLU A 98 -26.40 -4.00 16.19
CA GLU A 98 -27.81 -3.93 15.80
C GLU A 98 -28.41 -5.27 15.37
N SER A 99 -27.61 -6.11 14.68
CA SER A 99 -28.14 -7.32 14.03
C SER A 99 -27.54 -8.63 14.58
N PHE A 100 -26.21 -8.69 14.78
CA PHE A 100 -25.59 -9.97 15.15
C PHE A 100 -25.64 -10.26 16.65
N ASP A 101 -25.81 -9.25 17.49
CA ASP A 101 -26.06 -9.38 18.92
C ASP A 101 -27.57 -9.46 19.24
N ASN A 102 -28.44 -9.43 18.23
CA ASN A 102 -29.87 -9.55 18.34
C ASN A 102 -30.34 -11.00 18.35
N VAL A 103 -30.90 -11.46 19.47
CA VAL A 103 -31.32 -12.85 19.69
C VAL A 103 -32.38 -13.35 18.68
N GLU A 104 -33.30 -12.47 18.26
CA GLU A 104 -34.35 -12.86 17.31
C GLU A 104 -33.80 -13.08 15.90
N ILE A 105 -32.87 -12.22 15.47
CA ILE A 105 -32.15 -12.39 14.20
C ILE A 105 -31.29 -13.65 14.27
N ALA A 106 -30.52 -13.80 15.36
CA ALA A 106 -29.67 -14.97 15.59
C ALA A 106 -30.45 -16.28 15.53
N LYS A 107 -31.67 -16.32 16.09
CA LYS A 107 -32.55 -17.49 16.04
C LYS A 107 -32.87 -17.90 14.60
N VAL A 108 -33.23 -16.96 13.73
CA VAL A 108 -33.51 -17.24 12.31
C VAL A 108 -32.25 -17.72 11.59
N LEU A 109 -31.10 -17.06 11.83
CA LEU A 109 -29.83 -17.46 11.24
C LEU A 109 -29.42 -18.87 11.67
N ASN A 110 -29.48 -19.19 12.96
CA ASN A 110 -29.05 -20.48 13.48
C ASN A 110 -29.99 -21.65 13.04
N GLU A 111 -31.28 -21.38 12.88
CA GLU A 111 -32.25 -22.38 12.44
C GLU A 111 -32.15 -22.69 10.95
N HIS A 112 -31.96 -21.67 10.11
CA HIS A 112 -32.13 -21.80 8.66
C HIS A 112 -30.85 -21.63 7.83
N PHE A 113 -29.74 -21.15 8.43
CA PHE A 113 -28.50 -20.88 7.71
C PHE A 113 -27.29 -21.54 8.43
N ILE A 114 -26.22 -21.72 7.69
CA ILE A 114 -24.89 -21.85 8.25
C ILE A 114 -24.19 -20.49 8.09
N SER A 115 -23.89 -19.86 9.23
CA SER A 115 -23.34 -18.49 9.25
C SER A 115 -21.81 -18.51 9.32
N ILE A 116 -21.16 -17.92 8.32
CA ILE A 116 -19.69 -17.80 8.24
C ILE A 116 -19.30 -16.34 8.46
N LYS A 117 -18.32 -16.12 9.34
CA LYS A 117 -17.65 -14.82 9.52
C LYS A 117 -16.24 -14.91 8.98
N MET A 118 -15.84 -13.93 8.15
CA MET A 118 -14.53 -13.93 7.51
C MET A 118 -13.85 -12.56 7.65
N ASP A 119 -12.57 -12.59 8.04
CA ASP A 119 -11.70 -11.41 8.04
C ASP A 119 -11.07 -11.25 6.64
N ARG A 120 -11.42 -10.15 5.93
CA ARG A 120 -10.88 -9.85 4.60
C ARG A 120 -9.36 -9.66 4.59
N GLU A 121 -8.79 -9.29 5.71
CA GLU A 121 -7.34 -9.08 5.82
C GLU A 121 -6.58 -10.39 5.86
N GLN A 122 -7.23 -11.47 6.32
CA GLN A 122 -6.69 -12.83 6.26
C GLN A 122 -6.83 -13.44 4.85
N TYR A 123 -7.98 -13.20 4.18
CA TYR A 123 -8.33 -13.82 2.90
C TYR A 123 -8.72 -12.77 1.82
N PRO A 124 -7.76 -11.93 1.38
CA PRO A 124 -8.07 -10.83 0.45
C PRO A 124 -8.53 -11.29 -0.93
N ASP A 125 -8.10 -12.44 -1.40
CA ASP A 125 -8.52 -13.03 -2.67
C ASP A 125 -9.97 -13.55 -2.64
N ILE A 126 -10.39 -14.12 -1.50
CA ILE A 126 -11.78 -14.51 -1.27
C ILE A 126 -12.67 -13.28 -1.16
N ASP A 127 -12.21 -12.24 -0.43
CA ASP A 127 -12.88 -10.94 -0.36
C ASP A 127 -13.10 -10.34 -1.75
N GLU A 128 -12.07 -10.32 -2.61
CA GLU A 128 -12.14 -9.82 -3.98
C GLU A 128 -13.22 -10.56 -4.80
N ALA A 129 -13.25 -11.90 -4.72
CA ALA A 129 -14.19 -12.69 -5.48
C ALA A 129 -15.65 -12.44 -5.07
N TYR A 130 -15.93 -12.37 -3.75
CA TYR A 130 -17.29 -12.09 -3.29
C TYR A 130 -17.66 -10.61 -3.43
N MET A 131 -16.72 -9.68 -3.30
CA MET A 131 -16.93 -8.26 -3.59
C MET A 131 -17.33 -8.05 -5.06
N MET A 132 -16.66 -8.73 -5.99
CA MET A 132 -17.05 -8.73 -7.40
C MET A 132 -18.48 -9.25 -7.58
N GLY A 133 -18.85 -10.30 -6.85
CA GLY A 133 -20.23 -10.80 -6.83
C GLY A 133 -21.25 -9.76 -6.34
N VAL A 134 -20.94 -9.09 -5.23
CA VAL A 134 -21.79 -8.00 -4.69
C VAL A 134 -21.92 -6.88 -5.69
N GLN A 135 -20.84 -6.43 -6.31
CA GLN A 135 -20.86 -5.37 -7.32
C GLN A 135 -21.69 -5.73 -8.57
N ILE A 136 -21.62 -6.99 -9.02
CA ILE A 136 -22.45 -7.50 -10.13
C ILE A 136 -23.95 -7.45 -9.76
N MET A 137 -24.30 -7.79 -8.51
CA MET A 137 -25.70 -7.89 -8.07
C MET A 137 -26.31 -6.57 -7.64
N SER A 138 -25.55 -5.71 -6.94
CA SER A 138 -26.06 -4.45 -6.35
C SER A 138 -25.62 -3.18 -7.05
N GLY A 139 -24.59 -3.25 -7.93
CA GLY A 139 -23.99 -2.10 -8.61
C GLY A 139 -22.98 -1.32 -7.77
N HIS A 140 -22.80 -1.65 -6.50
CA HIS A 140 -21.84 -1.03 -5.58
C HIS A 140 -21.24 -2.09 -4.65
N GLY A 141 -20.14 -1.77 -3.98
CA GLY A 141 -19.48 -2.63 -3.02
C GLY A 141 -19.10 -1.88 -1.75
N GLY A 142 -18.70 -2.62 -0.72
CA GLY A 142 -18.28 -2.08 0.58
C GLY A 142 -18.40 -3.11 1.70
N TRP A 143 -17.91 -2.76 2.87
CA TRP A 143 -18.01 -3.58 4.08
C TRP A 143 -18.93 -2.91 5.12
N PRO A 144 -19.67 -3.71 5.92
CA PRO A 144 -19.73 -5.16 5.91
C PRO A 144 -20.31 -5.69 4.61
N MET A 145 -19.78 -6.80 4.11
CA MET A 145 -20.29 -7.50 2.95
C MET A 145 -21.12 -8.69 3.39
N SER A 146 -22.35 -8.78 2.93
CA SER A 146 -23.33 -9.82 3.24
C SER A 146 -23.63 -10.64 1.99
N ASN A 147 -23.21 -11.89 1.95
CA ASN A 147 -23.44 -12.80 0.84
C ASN A 147 -24.24 -14.03 1.27
N PHE A 148 -25.12 -14.50 0.39
CA PHE A 148 -25.87 -15.75 0.55
C PHE A 148 -25.46 -16.73 -0.52
N LEU A 149 -24.97 -17.91 -0.07
CA LEU A 149 -24.28 -18.87 -0.92
C LEU A 149 -24.98 -20.23 -0.93
N LEU A 150 -24.78 -20.96 -2.00
CA LEU A 150 -24.98 -22.40 -2.04
C LEU A 150 -23.88 -23.11 -1.21
N SER A 151 -24.08 -24.38 -0.88
CA SER A 151 -23.09 -25.18 -0.14
C SER A 151 -21.76 -25.42 -0.88
N ASP A 152 -21.68 -25.10 -2.18
CA ASP A 152 -20.45 -25.13 -2.98
C ASP A 152 -19.74 -23.76 -3.06
N GLY A 153 -20.24 -22.75 -2.35
CA GLY A 153 -19.67 -21.41 -2.27
C GLY A 153 -20.17 -20.42 -3.33
N ARG A 154 -20.96 -20.84 -4.33
CA ARG A 154 -21.48 -19.92 -5.36
C ARG A 154 -22.52 -18.97 -4.78
N PRO A 155 -22.36 -17.63 -4.91
CA PRO A 155 -23.31 -16.65 -4.39
C PRO A 155 -24.55 -16.58 -5.27
N PHE A 156 -25.73 -16.51 -4.64
CA PHE A 156 -26.99 -16.24 -5.33
C PHE A 156 -27.62 -14.89 -4.95
N PHE A 157 -27.17 -14.27 -3.85
CA PHE A 157 -27.53 -12.93 -3.44
C PHE A 157 -26.36 -12.30 -2.66
N GLY A 158 -26.18 -10.97 -2.80
CA GLY A 158 -25.15 -10.23 -2.08
C GLY A 158 -25.42 -8.73 -2.06
N ALA A 159 -25.10 -8.11 -0.93
CA ALA A 159 -25.17 -6.68 -0.69
C ALA A 159 -24.22 -6.27 0.45
N THR A 160 -24.30 -5.01 0.88
CA THR A 160 -23.52 -4.48 2.00
C THR A 160 -24.35 -4.50 3.31
N TYR A 161 -24.30 -3.45 4.10
CA TYR A 161 -25.03 -3.30 5.34
C TYR A 161 -26.57 -3.29 5.15
N PHE A 162 -27.28 -3.88 6.13
CA PHE A 162 -28.74 -3.84 6.25
C PHE A 162 -29.16 -3.39 7.64
N PRO A 163 -30.13 -2.42 7.75
CA PRO A 163 -30.80 -2.16 9.01
C PRO A 163 -31.58 -3.40 9.50
N PRO A 164 -31.68 -3.64 10.83
CA PRO A 164 -32.24 -4.88 11.40
C PRO A 164 -33.61 -5.31 10.86
N PRO A 165 -34.62 -4.41 10.69
CA PRO A 165 -35.93 -4.80 10.15
C PRO A 165 -35.85 -5.28 8.70
N THR A 166 -34.97 -4.65 7.91
CA THR A 166 -34.71 -5.03 6.51
C THR A 166 -33.96 -6.36 6.43
N PHE A 167 -32.99 -6.55 7.30
CA PHE A 167 -32.24 -7.80 7.39
C PHE A 167 -33.14 -8.99 7.76
N MET A 168 -33.99 -8.84 8.80
CA MET A 168 -34.94 -9.87 9.20
C MET A 168 -35.88 -10.25 8.05
N LYS A 169 -36.43 -9.28 7.35
CA LYS A 169 -37.33 -9.51 6.20
C LYS A 169 -36.56 -10.23 5.06
N LEU A 170 -35.33 -9.84 4.79
CA LEU A 170 -34.49 -10.49 3.78
C LEU A 170 -34.23 -11.96 4.13
N LEU A 171 -33.87 -12.26 5.38
CA LEU A 171 -33.65 -13.64 5.84
C LEU A 171 -34.88 -14.52 5.61
N GLN A 172 -36.08 -14.01 5.96
CA GLN A 172 -37.35 -14.72 5.74
C GLN A 172 -37.63 -14.96 4.25
N GLN A 173 -37.40 -13.97 3.39
CA GLN A 173 -37.53 -14.11 1.93
C GLN A 173 -36.57 -15.13 1.33
N ILE A 174 -35.33 -15.20 1.84
CA ILE A 174 -34.35 -16.19 1.38
C ILE A 174 -34.76 -17.59 1.81
N VAL A 175 -35.25 -17.78 3.04
CA VAL A 175 -35.75 -19.07 3.51
C VAL A 175 -36.94 -19.54 2.65
N GLU A 176 -37.87 -18.66 2.34
CA GLU A 176 -39.00 -18.97 1.44
C GLU A 176 -38.50 -19.38 0.05
N ALA A 177 -37.61 -18.57 -0.55
CA ALA A 177 -37.05 -18.85 -1.87
C ALA A 177 -36.22 -20.16 -1.89
N TRP A 178 -35.47 -20.45 -0.82
CA TRP A 178 -34.71 -21.69 -0.69
C TRP A 178 -35.61 -22.93 -0.70
N ASN A 179 -36.76 -22.85 0.01
CA ASN A 179 -37.70 -23.98 0.08
C ASN A 179 -38.58 -24.12 -1.17
N GLU A 180 -38.95 -23.03 -1.82
CA GLU A 180 -39.93 -23.05 -2.90
C GLU A 180 -39.34 -22.90 -4.30
N LYS A 181 -38.15 -22.27 -4.46
CA LYS A 181 -37.54 -21.87 -5.74
C LYS A 181 -36.06 -22.22 -5.87
N PHE A 182 -35.65 -23.32 -5.27
CA PHE A 182 -34.22 -23.71 -5.21
C PHE A 182 -33.56 -23.78 -6.59
N ASP A 183 -34.25 -24.32 -7.62
CA ASP A 183 -33.71 -24.44 -8.98
C ASP A 183 -33.43 -23.04 -9.61
N GLU A 184 -34.25 -22.03 -9.26
CA GLU A 184 -34.02 -20.65 -9.73
C GLU A 184 -32.80 -20.02 -9.04
N LEU A 185 -32.64 -20.27 -7.72
CA LEU A 185 -31.47 -19.84 -6.96
C LEU A 185 -30.19 -20.49 -7.48
N GLU A 186 -30.20 -21.80 -7.74
CA GLU A 186 -29.06 -22.53 -8.30
C GLU A 186 -28.68 -22.01 -9.70
N SER A 187 -29.67 -21.77 -10.56
CA SER A 187 -29.45 -21.18 -11.88
C SER A 187 -28.84 -19.79 -11.80
N SER A 188 -29.30 -18.97 -10.85
CA SER A 188 -28.76 -17.62 -10.61
C SER A 188 -27.32 -17.68 -10.10
N ALA A 189 -27.06 -18.52 -9.08
CA ALA A 189 -25.72 -18.71 -8.51
C ALA A 189 -24.72 -19.18 -9.57
N LYS A 190 -25.14 -20.07 -10.46
CA LYS A 190 -24.28 -20.52 -11.58
C LYS A 190 -23.90 -19.38 -12.51
N LYS A 191 -24.85 -18.54 -12.92
CA LYS A 191 -24.59 -17.38 -13.80
C LYS A 191 -23.68 -16.36 -13.15
N ILE A 192 -23.87 -16.08 -11.86
CA ILE A 192 -23.06 -15.14 -11.09
C ILE A 192 -21.64 -15.71 -10.96
N GLY A 193 -21.48 -16.98 -10.55
CA GLY A 193 -20.18 -17.63 -10.43
C GLY A 193 -19.39 -17.68 -11.75
N GLU A 194 -20.06 -18.02 -12.88
CA GLU A 194 -19.44 -17.97 -14.19
C GLU A 194 -19.01 -16.55 -14.62
N THR A 195 -19.75 -15.54 -14.16
CA THR A 195 -19.40 -14.12 -14.43
C THR A 195 -18.22 -13.68 -13.61
N ILE A 196 -18.19 -14.02 -12.30
CA ILE A 196 -17.04 -13.75 -11.41
C ILE A 196 -15.78 -14.41 -12.00
N ASP A 197 -15.85 -15.72 -12.34
CA ASP A 197 -14.71 -16.42 -12.91
C ASP A 197 -14.23 -15.77 -14.22
N ARG A 198 -15.14 -15.38 -15.10
CA ARG A 198 -14.77 -14.71 -16.34
C ARG A 198 -14.10 -13.34 -16.12
N MET A 199 -14.52 -12.61 -15.08
CA MET A 199 -13.97 -11.27 -14.81
C MET A 199 -12.60 -11.34 -14.11
N LEU A 200 -12.40 -12.31 -13.22
CA LEU A 200 -11.21 -12.38 -12.38
C LEU A 200 -10.12 -13.33 -12.88
N SER A 201 -10.48 -14.42 -13.58
CA SER A 201 -9.51 -15.46 -13.99
C SER A 201 -9.14 -15.43 -15.47
N LYS A 202 -10.05 -14.98 -16.35
CA LYS A 202 -9.83 -15.08 -17.79
C LYS A 202 -9.06 -13.90 -18.35
N ARG A 203 -7.90 -14.19 -18.92
CA ARG A 203 -7.14 -13.21 -19.68
C ARG A 203 -7.85 -12.80 -20.96
N LYS A 204 -7.78 -11.53 -21.31
CA LYS A 204 -8.20 -11.04 -22.61
C LYS A 204 -7.18 -11.43 -23.65
N LYS A 205 -7.63 -11.57 -24.92
CA LYS A 205 -6.74 -11.93 -26.03
C LYS A 205 -5.53 -11.00 -26.08
N ALA A 206 -4.38 -11.57 -26.44
CA ALA A 206 -3.15 -10.83 -26.68
C ALA A 206 -3.41 -9.64 -27.61
N ALA A 207 -2.92 -8.48 -27.22
CA ALA A 207 -3.10 -7.21 -27.92
C ALA A 207 -1.76 -6.47 -27.95
N ILE A 208 -1.67 -5.44 -28.75
CA ILE A 208 -0.58 -4.47 -28.70
C ILE A 208 -1.01 -3.36 -27.76
N LEU A 209 -0.11 -2.89 -26.89
CA LEU A 209 -0.38 -1.74 -26.02
C LEU A 209 -0.71 -0.52 -26.89
N GLU A 210 -1.81 0.16 -26.58
CA GLU A 210 -2.19 1.37 -27.30
C GLU A 210 -1.14 2.46 -27.07
N PRO A 211 -0.56 3.07 -28.14
CA PRO A 211 0.53 4.04 -28.00
C PRO A 211 0.18 5.26 -27.14
N GLU A 212 -1.09 5.71 -27.18
CA GLU A 212 -1.59 6.90 -26.49
C GLU A 212 -2.26 6.59 -25.13
N ILE A 213 -2.10 5.37 -24.61
CA ILE A 213 -2.86 4.91 -23.43
C ILE A 213 -2.65 5.80 -22.21
N ASN A 214 -1.42 6.22 -21.96
CA ASN A 214 -1.10 7.11 -20.83
C ASN A 214 -1.77 8.49 -20.98
N SER A 215 -1.79 9.04 -22.21
CA SER A 215 -2.48 10.30 -22.52
C SER A 215 -4.00 10.15 -22.34
N HIS A 216 -4.59 9.03 -22.74
CA HIS A 216 -6.01 8.76 -22.54
C HIS A 216 -6.37 8.68 -21.05
N VAL A 217 -5.54 8.02 -20.23
CA VAL A 217 -5.74 7.96 -18.77
C VAL A 217 -5.66 9.35 -18.16
N CYS A 218 -4.65 10.16 -18.51
CA CYS A 218 -4.55 11.53 -18.03
C CYS A 218 -5.78 12.37 -18.39
N GLN A 219 -6.26 12.29 -19.63
CA GLN A 219 -7.46 13.00 -20.07
C GLN A 219 -8.70 12.58 -19.28
N ALA A 220 -8.87 11.28 -19.07
CA ALA A 220 -9.99 10.75 -18.29
C ALA A 220 -9.95 11.20 -16.81
N LEU A 221 -8.75 11.32 -16.24
CA LEU A 221 -8.56 11.84 -14.89
C LEU A 221 -8.84 13.34 -14.81
N PHE A 222 -8.37 14.14 -15.77
CA PHE A 222 -8.67 15.59 -15.84
C PHE A 222 -10.17 15.89 -15.97
N GLN A 223 -10.93 15.02 -16.66
CA GLN A 223 -12.39 15.16 -16.77
C GLN A 223 -13.12 14.86 -15.45
N ARG A 224 -12.49 14.08 -14.56
CA ARG A 224 -13.03 13.71 -13.25
C ARG A 224 -12.42 14.50 -12.09
N GLU A 225 -11.48 15.39 -12.37
CA GLU A 225 -10.79 16.18 -11.37
C GLU A 225 -11.74 17.18 -10.68
N ASP A 226 -11.64 17.25 -9.37
CA ASP A 226 -12.15 18.38 -8.61
C ASP A 226 -11.05 19.44 -8.51
N ARG A 227 -11.09 20.42 -9.42
CA ARG A 227 -10.05 21.47 -9.48
C ARG A 227 -10.07 22.43 -8.28
N SER A 228 -11.18 22.51 -7.58
CA SER A 228 -11.35 23.43 -6.44
C SER A 228 -10.92 22.79 -5.13
N LEU A 229 -11.24 21.50 -4.95
CA LEU A 229 -11.04 20.77 -3.71
C LEU A 229 -9.93 19.70 -3.80
N GLY A 230 -9.36 19.50 -4.99
CA GLY A 230 -8.37 18.46 -5.25
C GLY A 230 -8.96 17.04 -5.29
N GLY A 231 -8.22 16.11 -5.88
CA GLY A 231 -8.64 14.73 -6.05
C GLY A 231 -9.70 14.53 -7.14
N LEU A 232 -10.36 13.39 -7.12
CA LEU A 232 -11.49 13.12 -8.01
C LEU A 232 -12.78 13.72 -7.45
N ALA A 233 -13.67 14.17 -8.33
CA ALA A 233 -14.95 14.77 -7.95
C ALA A 233 -15.90 13.74 -7.33
N GLY A 234 -16.72 14.21 -6.37
CA GLY A 234 -17.71 13.42 -5.65
C GLY A 234 -17.32 13.12 -4.20
N ALA A 235 -18.16 12.34 -3.54
CA ALA A 235 -17.95 11.84 -2.19
C ALA A 235 -18.45 10.37 -2.11
N PRO A 236 -17.82 9.51 -1.30
CA PRO A 236 -16.61 9.73 -0.53
C PRO A 236 -15.35 9.91 -1.40
N LYS A 237 -14.32 10.58 -0.88
CA LYS A 237 -13.03 10.76 -1.55
C LYS A 237 -11.96 9.85 -0.96
N PHE A 238 -11.34 9.04 -1.83
CA PHE A 238 -10.17 8.21 -1.50
C PHE A 238 -8.88 8.85 -2.03
N PRO A 239 -7.73 8.67 -1.35
CA PRO A 239 -6.44 9.24 -1.79
C PRO A 239 -6.02 8.85 -3.21
N GLN A 240 -6.33 7.64 -3.69
CA GLN A 240 -6.00 7.12 -5.02
C GLN A 240 -4.50 7.11 -5.32
N GLU A 241 -3.71 6.59 -4.37
CA GLU A 241 -2.25 6.60 -4.39
C GLU A 241 -1.64 6.04 -5.69
N PRO A 242 -2.15 4.93 -6.28
CA PRO A 242 -1.64 4.41 -7.56
C PRO A 242 -1.76 5.42 -8.70
N LEU A 243 -2.90 6.13 -8.76
CA LEU A 243 -3.14 7.15 -9.79
C LEU A 243 -2.29 8.41 -9.57
N LEU A 244 -2.10 8.83 -8.31
CA LEU A 244 -1.23 9.96 -7.99
C LEU A 244 0.23 9.67 -8.37
N LEU A 245 0.74 8.46 -8.06
CA LEU A 245 2.08 8.07 -8.50
C LEU A 245 2.20 7.97 -10.02
N PHE A 246 1.17 7.47 -10.71
CA PHE A 246 1.13 7.45 -12.16
C PHE A 246 1.19 8.89 -12.73
N MET A 247 0.39 9.83 -12.20
CA MET A 247 0.35 11.22 -12.65
C MET A 247 1.68 11.93 -12.42
N LEU A 248 2.34 11.68 -11.29
CA LEU A 248 3.68 12.21 -11.00
C LEU A 248 4.71 11.65 -11.97
N ASP A 249 4.73 10.33 -12.20
CA ASP A 249 5.68 9.66 -13.10
C ASP A 249 5.46 10.10 -14.56
N HIS A 250 4.21 10.13 -15.03
CA HIS A 250 3.88 10.62 -16.38
C HIS A 250 4.22 12.10 -16.56
N GLY A 251 3.88 12.93 -15.56
CA GLY A 251 4.22 14.36 -15.54
C GLY A 251 5.73 14.58 -15.62
N GLU A 252 6.48 13.76 -14.93
CA GLU A 252 7.92 13.76 -14.94
C GLU A 252 8.51 13.39 -16.31
N ARG A 253 8.14 12.22 -16.83
CA ARG A 253 8.72 11.67 -18.07
C ARG A 253 8.46 12.55 -19.28
N HIS A 254 7.25 13.08 -19.37
CA HIS A 254 6.77 13.81 -20.53
C HIS A 254 6.66 15.33 -20.30
N ARG A 255 7.18 15.84 -19.17
CA ARG A 255 7.07 17.26 -18.78
C ARG A 255 5.62 17.77 -18.85
N HIS A 256 4.67 16.91 -18.46
CA HIS A 256 3.25 17.18 -18.55
C HIS A 256 2.77 17.97 -17.31
N VAL A 257 2.82 19.32 -17.40
CA VAL A 257 2.53 20.23 -16.28
C VAL A 257 1.18 19.95 -15.62
N ASN A 258 0.11 19.76 -16.39
CA ASN A 258 -1.23 19.52 -15.85
C ASN A 258 -1.29 18.22 -15.01
N ALA A 259 -0.52 17.18 -15.34
CA ALA A 259 -0.47 15.96 -14.56
C ALA A 259 0.21 16.18 -13.19
N MET A 260 1.28 16.97 -13.18
CA MET A 260 1.97 17.36 -11.95
C MET A 260 1.08 18.26 -11.08
N GLU A 261 0.36 19.20 -11.68
CA GLU A 261 -0.58 20.07 -10.98
C GLU A 261 -1.76 19.30 -10.38
N PHE A 262 -2.32 18.32 -11.10
CA PHE A 262 -3.37 17.42 -10.59
C PHE A 262 -2.91 16.73 -9.29
N ALA A 263 -1.73 16.12 -9.33
CA ALA A 263 -1.19 15.44 -8.15
C ALA A 263 -0.87 16.43 -7.03
N SER A 264 -0.28 17.58 -7.33
CA SER A 264 0.06 18.60 -6.35
C SER A 264 -1.15 19.19 -5.66
N ARG A 265 -2.24 19.51 -6.40
CA ARG A 265 -3.50 20.00 -5.81
C ARG A 265 -4.14 18.95 -4.90
N SER A 266 -4.14 17.69 -5.33
CA SER A 266 -4.69 16.59 -4.52
C SER A 266 -3.93 16.42 -3.21
N LEU A 267 -2.59 16.42 -3.26
CA LEU A 267 -1.73 16.27 -2.09
C LEU A 267 -1.80 17.48 -1.15
N ASP A 268 -1.82 18.71 -1.70
CA ASP A 268 -2.01 19.92 -0.88
C ASP A 268 -3.36 19.89 -0.14
N ALA A 269 -4.44 19.53 -0.84
CA ALA A 269 -5.76 19.43 -0.25
C ALA A 269 -5.86 18.35 0.84
N MET A 270 -5.32 17.15 0.59
CA MET A 270 -5.29 16.09 1.58
C MET A 270 -4.45 16.44 2.81
N GLY A 271 -3.23 16.99 2.63
CA GLY A 271 -2.35 17.38 3.74
C GLY A 271 -2.89 18.52 4.59
N ARG A 272 -3.76 19.37 4.01
CA ARG A 272 -4.46 20.44 4.73
C ARG A 272 -5.78 20.00 5.34
N GLY A 273 -6.42 19.00 4.78
CA GLY A 273 -7.73 18.50 5.20
C GLY A 273 -7.73 17.80 6.56
N GLY A 274 -8.92 17.46 7.04
CA GLY A 274 -9.09 16.63 8.23
C GLY A 274 -8.77 15.15 7.99
N ILE A 275 -8.64 14.71 6.74
CA ILE A 275 -8.13 13.37 6.42
C ILE A 275 -6.68 13.16 6.92
N TYR A 276 -5.93 14.24 7.09
CA TYR A 276 -4.62 14.25 7.71
C TYR A 276 -4.73 14.65 9.18
N ASP A 277 -4.20 13.82 10.08
CA ASP A 277 -4.17 14.14 11.51
C ASP A 277 -3.15 15.26 11.79
N GLN A 278 -3.63 16.49 11.90
CA GLN A 278 -2.81 17.68 12.11
C GLN A 278 -2.02 17.66 13.41
N VAL A 279 -2.41 16.85 14.41
CA VAL A 279 -1.76 16.80 15.74
C VAL A 279 -0.63 15.77 15.79
N ALA A 280 -0.88 14.56 15.31
CA ALA A 280 0.08 13.45 15.44
C ALA A 280 0.75 13.05 14.12
N GLY A 281 0.23 13.53 13.00
CA GLY A 281 0.60 13.05 11.67
C GLY A 281 -0.12 11.76 11.30
N GLY A 282 0.13 11.29 10.07
CA GLY A 282 -0.53 10.14 9.48
C GLY A 282 -1.92 10.45 8.93
N PHE A 283 -2.37 9.59 8.03
CA PHE A 283 -3.63 9.78 7.30
C PHE A 283 -4.71 8.83 7.79
N HIS A 284 -5.92 9.33 7.90
CA HIS A 284 -7.13 8.53 7.93
C HIS A 284 -7.38 7.92 6.53
N ARG A 285 -8.23 6.90 6.48
CA ARG A 285 -8.36 6.08 5.27
C ARG A 285 -8.96 6.81 4.08
N TYR A 286 -10.07 7.54 4.26
CA TYR A 286 -10.75 8.30 3.23
C TYR A 286 -11.57 9.44 3.85
N SER A 287 -12.01 10.39 3.04
CA SER A 287 -12.95 11.43 3.45
C SER A 287 -14.36 11.04 3.04
N VAL A 288 -15.33 11.20 3.94
CA VAL A 288 -16.75 10.95 3.66
C VAL A 288 -17.39 12.09 2.88
N ASP A 289 -16.78 13.29 2.90
CA ASP A 289 -17.19 14.46 2.16
C ASP A 289 -16.32 14.75 0.93
N ALA A 290 -16.66 15.79 0.19
CA ALA A 290 -15.92 16.22 -0.99
C ALA A 290 -14.75 17.18 -0.66
N GLU A 291 -14.69 17.72 0.56
CA GLU A 291 -13.77 18.77 0.99
C GLU A 291 -12.50 18.24 1.65
N TRP A 292 -12.34 16.92 1.80
CA TRP A 292 -11.29 16.27 2.59
C TRP A 292 -11.32 16.62 4.08
N LEU A 293 -12.49 17.09 4.59
CA LEU A 293 -12.65 17.57 5.96
C LEU A 293 -13.01 16.46 6.95
N VAL A 294 -14.09 15.74 6.69
CA VAL A 294 -14.61 14.72 7.60
C VAL A 294 -14.06 13.37 7.17
N PRO A 295 -13.06 12.81 7.87
CA PRO A 295 -12.55 11.50 7.52
C PRO A 295 -13.41 10.38 8.12
N HIS A 296 -13.31 9.19 7.53
CA HIS A 296 -13.50 7.96 8.31
C HIS A 296 -12.20 7.74 9.12
N PHE A 297 -12.32 7.83 10.45
CA PHE A 297 -11.17 8.08 11.33
C PHE A 297 -10.19 6.90 11.50
N GLU A 298 -10.45 5.73 10.91
CA GLU A 298 -9.47 4.64 10.90
C GLU A 298 -8.15 5.01 10.21
N LYS A 299 -7.02 4.51 10.72
CA LYS A 299 -5.69 4.69 10.09
C LYS A 299 -5.10 3.33 9.76
N MET A 300 -4.91 3.08 8.46
CA MET A 300 -4.39 1.82 7.94
C MET A 300 -2.92 1.96 7.57
N LEU A 301 -2.10 0.97 7.91
CA LEU A 301 -0.66 0.98 7.60
C LEU A 301 -0.37 1.10 6.10
N TYR A 302 -1.16 0.43 5.24
CA TYR A 302 -0.97 0.52 3.80
C TYR A 302 -1.20 1.93 3.23
N ASN A 303 -2.13 2.72 3.79
CA ASN A 303 -2.29 4.12 3.39
C ASN A 303 -1.06 4.95 3.76
N GLN A 304 -0.52 4.76 4.99
CA GLN A 304 0.69 5.47 5.42
C GLN A 304 1.86 5.15 4.51
N SER A 305 2.06 3.88 4.17
CA SER A 305 3.17 3.45 3.31
C SER A 305 3.07 4.04 1.90
N GLN A 306 1.90 3.94 1.26
CA GLN A 306 1.69 4.40 -0.11
C GLN A 306 1.73 5.93 -0.20
N LEU A 307 1.03 6.65 0.71
CA LEU A 307 1.07 8.12 0.75
C LEU A 307 2.48 8.64 1.03
N SER A 308 3.27 7.97 1.88
CA SER A 308 4.68 8.34 2.08
C SER A 308 5.47 8.29 0.78
N LEU A 309 5.27 7.27 -0.08
CA LEU A 309 5.92 7.22 -1.39
C LEU A 309 5.41 8.32 -2.35
N VAL A 310 4.12 8.62 -2.31
CA VAL A 310 3.53 9.69 -3.13
C VAL A 310 4.11 11.06 -2.73
N TYR A 311 4.12 11.39 -1.42
CA TYR A 311 4.68 12.65 -0.93
C TYR A 311 6.18 12.75 -1.13
N LEU A 312 6.94 11.65 -1.01
CA LEU A 312 8.37 11.63 -1.34
C LEU A 312 8.61 12.01 -2.82
N ASN A 313 7.89 11.38 -3.73
CA ASN A 313 8.01 11.67 -5.16
C ASN A 313 7.55 13.09 -5.49
N ALA A 314 6.43 13.55 -4.92
CA ALA A 314 5.95 14.92 -5.11
C ALA A 314 6.95 15.96 -4.59
N PHE A 315 7.58 15.72 -3.42
CA PHE A 315 8.64 16.60 -2.91
C PHE A 315 9.85 16.62 -3.83
N ARG A 316 10.33 15.45 -4.29
CA ARG A 316 11.45 15.37 -5.24
C ARG A 316 11.22 16.21 -6.50
N LEU A 317 9.98 16.22 -6.99
CA LEU A 317 9.60 16.91 -8.23
C LEU A 317 9.36 18.41 -8.04
N SER A 318 8.78 18.80 -6.91
CA SER A 318 8.35 20.19 -6.68
C SER A 318 9.24 20.99 -5.73
N GLY A 319 10.00 20.32 -4.85
CA GLY A 319 10.71 20.94 -3.74
C GLY A 319 9.78 21.58 -2.70
N ASN A 320 8.47 21.28 -2.73
CA ASN A 320 7.49 21.89 -1.84
C ASN A 320 7.73 21.48 -0.38
N PRO A 321 8.11 22.42 0.53
CA PRO A 321 8.43 22.09 1.91
C PRO A 321 7.23 21.53 2.68
N PHE A 322 6.00 21.87 2.31
CA PHE A 322 4.80 21.31 2.92
C PHE A 322 4.68 19.80 2.66
N PHE A 323 5.02 19.33 1.46
CA PHE A 323 5.01 17.89 1.16
C PHE A 323 6.08 17.14 1.97
N LYS A 324 7.24 17.75 2.17
CA LYS A 324 8.27 17.21 3.06
C LYS A 324 7.76 17.13 4.50
N ARG A 325 7.13 18.19 5.01
CA ARG A 325 6.54 18.22 6.36
C ARG A 325 5.55 17.09 6.57
N VAL A 326 4.58 16.93 5.67
CA VAL A 326 3.56 15.86 5.74
C VAL A 326 4.21 14.48 5.70
N LEU A 327 5.18 14.25 4.81
CA LEU A 327 5.93 12.99 4.74
C LEU A 327 6.64 12.68 6.06
N PHE A 328 7.40 13.64 6.60
CA PHE A 328 8.16 13.44 7.85
C PHE A 328 7.23 13.12 9.00
N GLN A 329 6.16 13.88 9.19
CA GLN A 329 5.20 13.65 10.26
C GLN A 329 4.46 12.30 10.11
N THR A 330 4.19 11.87 8.87
CA THR A 330 3.58 10.55 8.60
C THR A 330 4.52 9.41 8.98
N LEU A 331 5.79 9.48 8.58
CA LEU A 331 6.77 8.45 8.92
C LEU A 331 7.06 8.40 10.43
N GLU A 332 7.17 9.56 11.10
CA GLU A 332 7.35 9.63 12.54
C GLU A 332 6.12 9.10 13.30
N TYR A 333 4.89 9.36 12.80
CA TYR A 333 3.67 8.73 13.32
C TYR A 333 3.76 7.21 13.28
N VAL A 334 4.14 6.63 12.13
CA VAL A 334 4.25 5.17 11.99
C VAL A 334 5.27 4.59 12.97
N LEU A 335 6.43 5.23 13.11
CA LEU A 335 7.47 4.75 14.02
C LEU A 335 7.09 4.88 15.50
N ARG A 336 6.31 5.88 15.85
CA ARG A 336 5.90 6.15 17.23
C ARG A 336 4.69 5.28 17.63
N ASP A 337 3.66 5.19 16.75
CA ASP A 337 2.34 4.68 17.13
C ASP A 337 2.02 3.30 16.52
N MET A 338 2.66 2.95 15.38
CA MET A 338 2.36 1.70 14.66
C MET A 338 3.51 0.68 14.68
N GLN A 339 4.68 1.01 15.23
CA GLN A 339 5.81 0.07 15.26
C GLN A 339 5.79 -0.81 16.50
N LEU A 340 5.93 -2.15 16.31
CA LEU A 340 6.18 -3.09 17.39
C LEU A 340 7.58 -2.85 18.00
N SER A 341 7.71 -3.06 19.30
CA SER A 341 9.00 -2.95 19.99
C SER A 341 10.07 -3.86 19.39
N GLU A 342 9.67 -5.03 18.87
CA GLU A 342 10.53 -6.02 18.24
C GLU A 342 10.91 -5.65 16.80
N GLY A 343 10.13 -4.79 16.12
CA GLY A 343 10.49 -4.22 14.83
C GLY A 343 9.43 -4.23 13.74
N GLY A 344 8.41 -5.09 13.77
CA GLY A 344 7.31 -5.11 12.80
C GLY A 344 6.37 -3.90 12.95
N PHE A 345 5.31 -3.86 12.15
CA PHE A 345 4.29 -2.80 12.21
C PHE A 345 2.89 -3.40 12.40
N TYR A 346 2.11 -2.79 13.26
CA TYR A 346 0.68 -3.04 13.43
C TYR A 346 -0.10 -2.67 12.18
N SER A 347 -1.26 -3.32 11.95
CA SER A 347 -2.00 -3.15 10.70
C SER A 347 -2.87 -1.88 10.66
N ALA A 348 -3.53 -1.54 11.76
CA ALA A 348 -4.51 -0.44 11.78
C ALA A 348 -4.81 0.09 13.18
N THR A 349 -5.43 1.28 13.23
CA THR A 349 -6.15 1.80 14.39
C THR A 349 -7.59 2.08 14.00
N ASP A 350 -8.52 1.78 14.92
CA ASP A 350 -9.97 1.92 14.72
C ASP A 350 -10.39 3.39 14.54
N ALA A 351 -11.54 3.60 13.92
CA ALA A 351 -12.20 4.88 13.85
C ALA A 351 -12.88 5.26 15.17
N ASP A 352 -13.34 4.25 15.92
CA ASP A 352 -14.17 4.41 17.10
C ASP A 352 -13.35 4.41 18.39
N SER A 353 -13.71 5.30 19.31
CA SER A 353 -13.31 5.26 20.71
C SER A 353 -14.51 5.65 21.57
N GLU A 354 -14.63 5.08 22.78
CA GLU A 354 -15.72 5.37 23.71
C GLU A 354 -17.14 5.17 23.09
N GLY A 355 -17.23 4.28 22.08
CA GLY A 355 -18.50 3.94 21.42
C GLY A 355 -18.96 4.93 20.34
N ALA A 356 -18.13 5.91 19.94
CA ALA A 356 -18.43 6.85 18.89
C ALA A 356 -17.23 7.11 17.97
N GLU A 357 -17.51 7.42 16.70
CA GLU A 357 -16.48 7.67 15.70
C GLU A 357 -15.75 9.01 15.94
N GLY A 358 -14.44 9.01 15.89
CA GLY A 358 -13.61 10.20 15.89
C GLY A 358 -13.34 10.87 17.24
N VAL A 359 -13.97 10.46 18.33
CA VAL A 359 -13.90 11.13 19.65
C VAL A 359 -12.45 11.38 20.10
N PHE A 360 -11.57 10.43 19.87
CA PHE A 360 -10.15 10.57 20.20
C PHE A 360 -9.48 11.76 19.49
N PHE A 361 -9.87 12.07 18.24
CA PHE A 361 -9.24 13.06 17.38
C PHE A 361 -9.84 14.47 17.47
N LEU A 362 -11.07 14.57 17.98
CA LEU A 362 -11.85 15.82 18.00
C LEU A 362 -11.42 16.76 19.13
N TRP A 363 -11.63 18.07 18.91
CA TRP A 363 -11.32 19.12 19.88
C TRP A 363 -12.48 20.11 20.05
N SER A 364 -12.78 20.44 21.30
CA SER A 364 -13.63 21.61 21.61
C SER A 364 -12.75 22.84 21.89
N VAL A 365 -13.36 24.02 21.84
CA VAL A 365 -12.69 25.28 22.22
C VAL A 365 -12.21 25.23 23.67
N ASP A 366 -13.03 24.70 24.58
CA ASP A 366 -12.69 24.57 26.01
C ASP A 366 -11.47 23.67 26.22
N GLN A 367 -11.43 22.49 25.55
CA GLN A 367 -10.27 21.60 25.61
C GLN A 367 -8.97 22.26 25.15
N LEU A 368 -9.03 23.08 24.09
CA LEU A 368 -7.87 23.83 23.61
C LEU A 368 -7.41 24.90 24.60
N GLN A 369 -8.37 25.59 25.24
CA GLN A 369 -8.06 26.61 26.26
C GLN A 369 -7.49 26.01 27.56
N GLU A 370 -7.89 24.79 27.91
CA GLU A 370 -7.33 24.06 29.06
C GLU A 370 -5.92 23.54 28.76
N ALA A 371 -5.68 23.06 27.53
CA ALA A 371 -4.41 22.49 27.12
C ALA A 371 -3.31 23.50 26.81
N LEU A 372 -3.65 24.74 26.47
CA LEU A 372 -2.76 25.74 25.88
C LEU A 372 -2.86 27.07 26.60
N SER A 373 -1.81 27.88 26.52
CA SER A 373 -1.89 29.31 26.92
C SER A 373 -2.87 30.06 25.98
N LYS A 374 -3.36 31.22 26.43
CA LYS A 374 -4.32 32.04 25.63
C LYS A 374 -3.79 32.38 24.24
N ASP A 375 -2.50 32.71 24.13
CA ASP A 375 -1.92 33.06 22.82
C ASP A 375 -1.74 31.86 21.91
N GLU A 376 -1.42 30.70 22.48
CA GLU A 376 -1.33 29.43 21.75
C GLU A 376 -2.71 28.95 21.30
N ALA A 377 -3.70 28.96 22.20
CA ALA A 377 -5.09 28.58 21.85
C ALA A 377 -5.65 29.51 20.76
N LYS A 378 -5.37 30.82 20.84
CA LYS A 378 -5.76 31.76 19.78
C LYS A 378 -5.09 31.41 18.44
N LEU A 379 -3.81 31.07 18.44
CA LEU A 379 -3.12 30.68 17.21
C LEU A 379 -3.73 29.43 16.59
N VAL A 380 -4.07 28.41 17.41
CA VAL A 380 -4.74 27.18 16.96
C VAL A 380 -6.11 27.50 16.35
N VAL A 381 -6.91 28.35 17.00
CA VAL A 381 -8.21 28.82 16.50
C VAL A 381 -8.04 29.53 15.15
N ASP A 382 -7.09 30.42 15.03
CA ASP A 382 -6.85 31.21 13.79
C ASP A 382 -6.31 30.34 12.65
N VAL A 383 -5.48 29.31 12.94
CA VAL A 383 -4.85 28.43 11.94
C VAL A 383 -5.81 27.34 11.49
N PHE A 384 -6.48 26.67 12.41
CA PHE A 384 -7.33 25.51 12.10
C PHE A 384 -8.82 25.83 12.00
N GLY A 385 -9.22 27.10 12.08
CA GLY A 385 -10.60 27.52 11.93
C GLY A 385 -11.55 26.97 12.99
N VAL A 386 -11.05 26.74 14.21
CA VAL A 386 -11.82 26.19 15.33
C VAL A 386 -12.93 27.15 15.74
N SER A 387 -14.12 26.65 15.98
CA SER A 387 -15.30 27.42 16.39
C SER A 387 -16.08 26.74 17.51
N GLU A 388 -16.87 27.54 18.26
CA GLU A 388 -17.76 27.02 19.30
C GLU A 388 -18.83 26.07 18.76
N SER A 389 -19.32 26.28 17.53
CA SER A 389 -20.29 25.41 16.89
C SER A 389 -19.69 24.10 16.38
N GLY A 390 -18.37 24.04 16.25
CA GLY A 390 -17.67 22.92 15.62
C GLY A 390 -17.86 22.82 14.11
N ASN A 391 -17.17 21.90 13.49
CA ASN A 391 -17.33 21.50 12.09
C ASN A 391 -17.71 20.02 11.94
N PHE A 392 -17.80 19.28 13.07
CA PHE A 392 -18.27 17.90 13.12
C PHE A 392 -18.93 17.61 14.47
N GLU A 393 -20.22 17.33 14.50
CA GLU A 393 -21.03 16.93 15.70
C GLU A 393 -20.80 17.83 16.94
N GLY A 394 -20.68 19.15 16.75
CA GLY A 394 -20.43 20.11 17.81
C GLY A 394 -18.99 20.20 18.30
N SER A 395 -18.08 19.45 17.70
CA SER A 395 -16.63 19.47 17.96
C SER A 395 -15.87 19.87 16.67
N ASN A 396 -14.57 20.00 16.77
CA ASN A 396 -13.74 20.42 15.63
C ASN A 396 -12.75 19.36 15.22
N ILE A 397 -12.76 19.04 13.92
CA ILE A 397 -11.67 18.40 13.20
C ILE A 397 -10.70 19.50 12.82
N LEU A 398 -9.44 19.38 13.23
CA LEU A 398 -8.41 20.36 12.89
C LEU A 398 -8.03 20.24 11.41
N ASN A 399 -8.11 21.35 10.68
CA ASN A 399 -7.74 21.41 9.27
C ASN A 399 -7.22 22.79 8.89
N LEU A 400 -6.36 22.86 7.87
CA LEU A 400 -5.79 24.12 7.37
C LEU A 400 -6.68 24.71 6.27
N SER A 401 -7.32 25.84 6.51
CA SER A 401 -8.18 26.51 5.53
C SER A 401 -7.41 27.18 4.37
N LYS A 402 -6.11 27.40 4.53
CA LYS A 402 -5.24 28.07 3.54
C LYS A 402 -3.98 27.24 3.30
N PRO A 403 -3.26 27.48 2.19
CA PRO A 403 -1.92 26.94 2.00
C PRO A 403 -0.98 27.26 3.16
N PHE A 404 -0.13 26.30 3.53
CA PHE A 404 0.77 26.45 4.68
C PHE A 404 1.68 27.68 4.55
N THR A 405 2.15 27.98 3.35
CA THR A 405 2.97 29.16 3.05
C THR A 405 2.28 30.49 3.33
N ASP A 406 0.94 30.54 3.30
CA ASP A 406 0.22 31.78 3.60
C ASP A 406 0.19 32.08 5.09
N TYR A 407 0.16 31.02 5.91
CA TYR A 407 0.36 31.17 7.37
C TYR A 407 1.78 31.59 7.71
N GLU A 408 2.80 31.05 7.03
CA GLU A 408 4.20 31.49 7.20
C GLU A 408 4.36 32.99 6.87
N LYS A 409 3.74 33.46 5.78
CA LYS A 409 3.73 34.89 5.43
C LYS A 409 3.00 35.73 6.48
N GLN A 410 1.90 35.22 7.05
CA GLN A 410 1.08 35.92 8.04
C GLN A 410 1.76 36.01 9.41
N PHE A 411 2.37 34.93 9.88
CA PHE A 411 2.88 34.80 11.24
C PHE A 411 4.42 34.88 11.34
N GLY A 412 5.14 34.92 10.19
CA GLY A 412 6.59 35.05 10.11
C GLY A 412 7.35 33.71 10.14
N PRO A 413 8.69 33.77 10.04
CA PRO A 413 9.53 32.59 9.79
C PRO A 413 9.57 31.57 10.95
N GLU A 414 9.22 31.99 12.16
CA GLU A 414 9.16 31.09 13.34
C GLU A 414 7.81 30.36 13.48
N PHE A 415 6.90 30.57 12.53
CA PHE A 415 5.55 30.00 12.57
C PHE A 415 5.55 28.49 12.68
N GLU A 416 6.30 27.81 11.82
CA GLU A 416 6.37 26.36 11.79
C GLU A 416 6.85 25.78 13.13
N ASN A 417 7.98 26.28 13.66
CA ASN A 417 8.53 25.83 14.93
C ASN A 417 7.56 26.05 16.10
N LYS A 418 6.86 27.21 16.09
CA LYS A 418 5.88 27.54 17.11
C LYS A 418 4.66 26.61 17.02
N LEU A 419 4.15 26.37 15.80
CA LEU A 419 3.05 25.46 15.59
C LEU A 419 3.40 24.04 16.04
N ASP A 420 4.57 23.52 15.67
CA ASP A 420 5.03 22.20 16.08
C ASP A 420 5.13 22.03 17.60
N SER A 421 5.61 23.09 18.29
CA SER A 421 5.64 23.09 19.75
C SER A 421 4.23 22.99 20.36
N ILE A 422 3.25 23.67 19.75
CA ILE A 422 1.85 23.64 20.18
C ILE A 422 1.22 22.28 19.91
N LEU A 423 1.39 21.76 18.68
CA LEU A 423 0.87 20.44 18.30
C LEU A 423 1.43 19.32 19.18
N LYS A 424 2.69 19.42 19.59
CA LYS A 424 3.30 18.49 20.55
C LYS A 424 2.60 18.52 21.92
N LYS A 425 2.18 19.69 22.41
CA LYS A 425 1.40 19.82 23.65
C LYS A 425 0.01 19.18 23.49
N LEU A 426 -0.67 19.47 22.36
CA LEU A 426 -1.96 18.87 22.07
C LEU A 426 -1.85 17.34 21.97
N TYR A 427 -0.80 16.83 21.34
CA TYR A 427 -0.54 15.39 21.29
C TYR A 427 -0.42 14.81 22.70
N GLN A 428 0.37 15.43 23.60
CA GLN A 428 0.53 14.95 24.98
C GLN A 428 -0.79 14.94 25.76
N VAL A 429 -1.67 15.90 25.55
CA VAL A 429 -3.00 15.92 26.16
C VAL A 429 -3.90 14.84 25.58
N ARG A 430 -3.88 14.66 24.24
CA ARG A 430 -4.69 13.65 23.56
C ARG A 430 -4.33 12.22 23.97
N GLU A 431 -3.03 11.94 24.18
CA GLU A 431 -2.55 10.63 24.64
C GLU A 431 -3.09 10.18 26.01
N GLN A 432 -3.73 11.08 26.75
CA GLN A 432 -4.40 10.75 28.02
C GLN A 432 -5.86 10.32 27.82
N ARG A 433 -6.40 10.44 26.61
CA ARG A 433 -7.74 9.99 26.26
C ARG A 433 -7.77 8.46 26.08
N ILE A 434 -8.97 7.89 26.07
CA ILE A 434 -9.17 6.48 25.70
C ILE A 434 -8.83 6.32 24.21
N HIS A 435 -7.81 5.51 23.94
CA HIS A 435 -7.35 5.26 22.58
C HIS A 435 -8.36 4.44 21.78
N PRO A 436 -8.47 4.66 20.46
CA PRO A 436 -9.11 3.71 19.56
C PRO A 436 -8.46 2.34 19.66
N LEU A 437 -9.23 1.28 19.38
CA LEU A 437 -8.68 -0.06 19.29
C LEU A 437 -7.57 -0.10 18.24
N ARG A 438 -6.42 -0.68 18.60
CA ARG A 438 -5.35 -0.98 17.65
C ARG A 438 -5.45 -2.43 17.23
N ASP A 439 -5.45 -2.69 15.95
CA ASP A 439 -5.32 -4.03 15.42
C ASP A 439 -3.84 -4.42 15.40
N ASP A 440 -3.47 -5.25 16.37
CA ASP A 440 -2.09 -5.65 16.62
C ASP A 440 -1.56 -6.74 15.65
N LYS A 441 -2.38 -7.17 14.66
CA LYS A 441 -1.89 -8.02 13.59
C LYS A 441 -0.77 -7.33 12.83
N LEU A 442 0.33 -8.04 12.57
CA LEU A 442 1.24 -7.69 11.50
C LEU A 442 0.81 -8.40 10.24
N ILE A 443 0.59 -7.67 9.15
CA ILE A 443 0.35 -8.20 7.81
C ILE A 443 1.63 -8.01 7.00
N VAL A 444 2.20 -9.11 6.51
CA VAL A 444 3.51 -9.11 5.82
C VAL A 444 3.53 -8.13 4.65
N ALA A 445 2.49 -8.13 3.82
CA ALA A 445 2.39 -7.23 2.67
C ALA A 445 2.47 -5.75 3.07
N TRP A 446 1.71 -5.34 4.08
CA TRP A 446 1.62 -3.94 4.51
C TRP A 446 2.88 -3.47 5.24
N SER A 447 3.41 -4.32 6.13
CA SER A 447 4.68 -4.05 6.80
C SER A 447 5.83 -3.95 5.81
N SER A 448 5.86 -4.80 4.79
CA SER A 448 6.89 -4.79 3.73
C SER A 448 6.81 -3.52 2.86
N ALA A 449 5.60 -3.06 2.51
CA ALA A 449 5.41 -1.79 1.82
C ALA A 449 5.91 -0.60 2.66
N MET A 450 5.70 -0.64 3.99
CA MET A 450 6.20 0.39 4.90
C MET A 450 7.72 0.37 5.00
N ILE A 451 8.35 -0.82 5.03
CA ILE A 451 9.81 -0.98 4.97
C ILE A 451 10.38 -0.31 3.72
N THR A 452 9.77 -0.54 2.56
CA THR A 452 10.15 0.10 1.28
C THR A 452 10.09 1.62 1.37
N SER A 453 9.03 2.17 1.95
CA SER A 453 8.83 3.62 2.10
C SER A 453 9.86 4.24 3.04
N LEU A 454 10.12 3.63 4.19
CA LEU A 454 11.15 4.05 5.16
C LEU A 454 12.55 3.96 4.56
N ALA A 455 12.87 2.89 3.81
CA ALA A 455 14.17 2.71 3.16
C ALA A 455 14.42 3.81 2.12
N LYS A 456 13.49 4.03 1.19
CA LYS A 456 13.59 5.04 0.13
C LYS A 456 13.64 6.47 0.69
N ALA A 457 12.77 6.82 1.63
CA ALA A 457 12.77 8.14 2.25
C ALA A 457 14.01 8.36 3.13
N GLY A 458 14.41 7.34 3.90
CA GLY A 458 15.59 7.39 4.77
C GLY A 458 16.88 7.57 3.99
N ASP A 459 17.03 6.91 2.85
CA ASP A 459 18.17 7.11 1.95
C ASP A 459 18.17 8.51 1.33
N TYR A 460 17.02 8.95 0.81
CA TYR A 460 16.89 10.26 0.18
C TYR A 460 17.24 11.41 1.14
N PHE A 461 16.67 11.42 2.34
CA PHE A 461 16.89 12.47 3.33
C PHE A 461 18.06 12.21 4.27
N SER A 462 18.80 11.11 4.09
CA SER A 462 19.88 10.67 4.98
C SER A 462 19.43 10.50 6.45
N GLN A 463 18.19 10.07 6.64
CA GLN A 463 17.60 9.80 7.95
C GLN A 463 17.92 8.37 8.42
N LYS A 464 19.04 8.25 9.13
CA LYS A 464 19.56 6.94 9.54
C LYS A 464 18.59 6.13 10.41
N HIS A 465 17.80 6.78 11.25
CA HIS A 465 16.84 6.09 12.13
C HIS A 465 15.73 5.41 11.33
N TRP A 466 15.27 5.98 10.18
CA TRP A 466 14.30 5.34 9.29
C TRP A 466 14.87 4.09 8.62
N THR A 467 16.11 4.17 8.11
CA THR A 467 16.73 3.00 7.48
C THR A 467 17.01 1.88 8.48
N VAL A 468 17.44 2.21 9.72
CA VAL A 468 17.64 1.23 10.80
C VAL A 468 16.31 0.58 11.20
N SER A 469 15.25 1.37 11.29
CA SER A 469 13.90 0.85 11.60
C SER A 469 13.40 -0.08 10.50
N ALA A 470 13.61 0.27 9.22
CA ALA A 470 13.29 -0.58 8.08
C ALA A 470 14.05 -1.92 8.11
N GLU A 471 15.37 -1.91 8.37
CA GLU A 471 16.14 -3.15 8.51
C GLU A 471 15.68 -4.01 9.69
N LYS A 472 15.34 -3.38 10.82
CA LYS A 472 14.82 -4.08 12.00
C LYS A 472 13.49 -4.76 11.70
N ALA A 473 12.57 -4.05 11.04
CA ALA A 473 11.28 -4.60 10.66
C ALA A 473 11.40 -5.75 9.64
N LEU A 474 12.31 -5.60 8.66
CA LEU A 474 12.63 -6.66 7.71
C LEU A 474 13.17 -7.90 8.41
N GLY A 475 14.11 -7.73 9.34
CA GLY A 475 14.68 -8.83 10.13
C GLY A 475 13.60 -9.54 10.96
N PHE A 476 12.65 -8.80 11.51
CA PHE A 476 11.52 -9.37 12.25
C PHE A 476 10.64 -10.27 11.36
N ILE A 477 10.24 -9.81 10.18
CA ILE A 477 9.43 -10.58 9.23
C ILE A 477 10.17 -11.86 8.79
N LEU A 478 11.44 -11.73 8.42
CA LEU A 478 12.24 -12.88 7.98
C LEU A 478 12.43 -13.93 9.07
N SER A 479 12.46 -13.51 10.35
CA SER A 479 12.66 -14.44 11.47
C SER A 479 11.37 -15.12 11.91
N ASN A 480 10.21 -14.51 11.72
CA ASN A 480 8.93 -15.01 12.23
C ASN A 480 8.03 -15.57 11.13
N ASN A 481 7.87 -14.86 10.00
CA ASN A 481 6.89 -15.19 8.97
C ASN A 481 7.44 -16.06 7.83
N LEU A 482 8.77 -16.10 7.63
CA LEU A 482 9.40 -16.96 6.64
C LEU A 482 9.60 -18.37 7.23
N CYS A 483 8.98 -19.36 6.61
CA CYS A 483 9.10 -20.76 7.00
C CYS A 483 10.40 -21.39 6.49
N ASN A 484 10.84 -22.50 7.10
CA ASN A 484 12.04 -23.22 6.72
C ASN A 484 12.01 -23.79 5.29
N ASP A 485 10.83 -24.02 4.73
CA ASP A 485 10.60 -24.49 3.38
C ASP A 485 10.56 -23.36 2.32
N GLY A 486 10.77 -22.11 2.74
CA GLY A 486 10.76 -20.91 1.90
C GLY A 486 9.38 -20.32 1.65
N THR A 487 8.32 -20.89 2.26
CA THR A 487 6.98 -20.28 2.21
C THR A 487 6.80 -19.16 3.23
N LEU A 488 5.85 -18.26 2.99
CA LEU A 488 5.50 -17.17 3.90
C LEU A 488 4.20 -17.45 4.64
N ARG A 489 4.15 -17.00 5.90
CA ARG A 489 2.91 -16.80 6.64
C ARG A 489 2.52 -15.34 6.57
N ARG A 490 1.25 -15.07 6.21
CA ARG A 490 0.72 -13.71 6.01
C ARG A 490 0.65 -12.89 7.29
N ILE A 491 0.16 -13.51 8.36
CA ILE A 491 -0.15 -12.84 9.63
C ILE A 491 0.86 -13.25 10.71
N TYR A 492 1.27 -12.27 11.54
CA TYR A 492 1.90 -12.50 12.82
C TYR A 492 1.08 -11.77 13.90
N LEU A 493 0.77 -12.48 14.99
CA LEU A 493 0.09 -11.91 16.15
C LEU A 493 0.53 -12.69 17.43
N ASP A 494 0.94 -11.96 18.46
CA ASP A 494 1.25 -12.50 19.79
C ASP A 494 2.17 -13.76 19.78
N GLY A 495 3.21 -13.73 18.93
CA GLY A 495 4.19 -14.82 18.85
C GLY A 495 3.78 -15.99 17.94
N THR A 496 2.61 -15.92 17.31
CA THR A 496 2.11 -16.93 16.37
C THR A 496 2.00 -16.39 14.97
N THR A 497 2.24 -17.27 13.98
CA THR A 497 2.01 -16.94 12.57
C THR A 497 0.92 -17.82 12.00
N SER A 498 0.06 -17.21 11.19
CA SER A 498 -1.07 -17.90 10.60
C SER A 498 -1.28 -17.46 9.14
N ILE A 499 -2.16 -18.13 8.46
CA ILE A 499 -2.57 -17.91 7.07
C ILE A 499 -1.39 -18.04 6.10
N GLU A 500 -1.59 -18.76 5.02
CA GLU A 500 -0.61 -18.88 3.94
C GLU A 500 -0.46 -17.54 3.20
N GLY A 501 0.80 -17.16 2.89
CA GLY A 501 1.10 -15.90 2.21
C GLY A 501 0.45 -15.83 0.83
N GLN A 502 -0.11 -14.68 0.51
CA GLN A 502 -0.67 -14.34 -0.79
C GLN A 502 0.41 -13.71 -1.69
N LEU A 503 0.14 -13.54 -2.98
CA LEU A 503 1.09 -12.93 -3.91
C LEU A 503 1.60 -11.58 -3.39
N GLU A 504 0.72 -10.74 -2.83
CA GLU A 504 1.10 -9.42 -2.31
C GLU A 504 2.12 -9.50 -1.16
N ASP A 505 2.05 -10.54 -0.31
CA ASP A 505 3.01 -10.73 0.78
C ASP A 505 4.41 -11.02 0.24
N TYR A 506 4.51 -11.88 -0.77
CA TYR A 506 5.78 -12.22 -1.40
C TYR A 506 6.38 -11.02 -2.13
N VAL A 507 5.61 -10.37 -3.01
CA VAL A 507 6.16 -9.33 -3.88
C VAL A 507 6.51 -8.05 -3.13
N ASN A 508 5.74 -7.66 -2.12
CA ASN A 508 6.08 -6.51 -1.28
C ASN A 508 7.32 -6.79 -0.42
N LEU A 509 7.48 -8.03 0.09
CA LEU A 509 8.68 -8.41 0.84
C LEU A 509 9.92 -8.45 -0.07
N ILE A 510 9.79 -8.92 -1.31
CA ILE A 510 10.86 -8.90 -2.31
C ILE A 510 11.26 -7.44 -2.64
N GLU A 511 10.29 -6.55 -2.84
CA GLU A 511 10.56 -5.12 -3.09
C GLU A 511 11.27 -4.46 -1.89
N ALA A 512 10.86 -4.79 -0.67
CA ALA A 512 11.53 -4.33 0.56
C ALA A 512 12.99 -4.82 0.63
N LEU A 513 13.23 -6.10 0.34
CA LEU A 513 14.57 -6.70 0.30
C LEU A 513 15.47 -6.04 -0.75
N ILE A 514 14.94 -5.79 -1.96
CA ILE A 514 15.66 -5.06 -3.01
C ILE A 514 15.98 -3.64 -2.56
N SER A 515 15.03 -2.94 -1.94
CA SER A 515 15.22 -1.57 -1.44
C SER A 515 16.30 -1.51 -0.35
N ILE A 516 16.32 -2.47 0.57
CA ILE A 516 17.36 -2.55 1.61
C ILE A 516 18.73 -2.93 0.99
N PHE A 517 18.76 -3.83 0.01
CA PHE A 517 19.99 -4.12 -0.74
C PHE A 517 20.54 -2.86 -1.41
N ASP A 518 19.69 -2.06 -2.03
CA ASP A 518 20.10 -0.84 -2.74
C ASP A 518 20.79 0.18 -1.83
N ILE A 519 20.35 0.31 -0.58
CA ILE A 519 20.93 1.27 0.36
C ILE A 519 22.12 0.69 1.15
N THR A 520 22.16 -0.63 1.38
CA THR A 520 23.20 -1.29 2.21
C THR A 520 24.28 -1.98 1.40
N SER A 521 24.00 -2.33 0.15
CA SER A 521 24.80 -3.20 -0.72
C SER A 521 25.08 -4.60 -0.12
N ALA A 522 24.29 -5.03 0.87
CA ALA A 522 24.43 -6.34 1.52
C ALA A 522 23.77 -7.44 0.67
N VAL A 523 24.56 -8.19 -0.06
CA VAL A 523 24.15 -9.21 -1.06
C VAL A 523 23.18 -10.24 -0.48
N ARG A 524 23.25 -10.54 0.82
CA ARG A 524 22.31 -11.47 1.50
C ARG A 524 20.85 -11.10 1.28
N TYR A 525 20.50 -9.81 1.24
CA TYR A 525 19.11 -9.35 1.02
C TYR A 525 18.66 -9.63 -0.41
N LEU A 526 19.55 -9.44 -1.39
CA LEU A 526 19.22 -9.75 -2.77
C LEU A 526 19.12 -11.27 -3.02
N GLN A 527 19.97 -12.07 -2.37
CA GLN A 527 19.87 -13.54 -2.40
C GLN A 527 18.55 -14.02 -1.79
N GLN A 528 18.13 -13.42 -0.68
CA GLN A 528 16.83 -13.73 -0.06
C GLN A 528 15.66 -13.33 -0.97
N ALA A 529 15.74 -12.16 -1.63
CA ALA A 529 14.74 -11.71 -2.61
C ALA A 529 14.65 -12.69 -3.79
N ASN A 530 15.79 -13.18 -4.29
CA ASN A 530 15.85 -14.19 -5.35
C ASN A 530 15.19 -15.51 -4.93
N SER A 531 15.49 -16.01 -3.71
CA SER A 531 14.88 -17.24 -3.19
C SER A 531 13.36 -17.11 -3.06
N LEU A 532 12.88 -15.98 -2.55
CA LEU A 532 11.44 -15.69 -2.45
C LEU A 532 10.77 -15.55 -3.82
N MET A 533 11.45 -14.96 -4.83
CA MET A 533 10.90 -14.87 -6.18
C MET A 533 10.79 -16.26 -6.84
N CYS A 534 11.75 -17.15 -6.61
CA CYS A 534 11.66 -18.54 -7.09
C CYS A 534 10.47 -19.27 -6.44
N ALA A 535 10.27 -19.11 -5.12
CA ALA A 535 9.10 -19.65 -4.41
C ALA A 535 7.79 -19.03 -4.93
N CYS A 536 7.78 -17.73 -5.17
CA CYS A 536 6.65 -17.00 -5.73
C CYS A 536 6.27 -17.53 -7.13
N ILE A 537 7.23 -17.69 -8.03
CA ILE A 537 6.99 -18.29 -9.35
C ILE A 537 6.44 -19.71 -9.21
N THR A 538 6.97 -20.52 -8.32
CA THR A 538 6.51 -21.89 -8.10
C THR A 538 5.05 -21.95 -7.63
N SER A 539 4.62 -21.05 -6.74
CA SER A 539 3.32 -21.09 -6.09
C SER A 539 2.22 -20.36 -6.85
N PHE A 540 2.56 -19.29 -7.55
CA PHE A 540 1.59 -18.36 -8.13
C PHE A 540 1.64 -18.25 -9.66
N TRP A 541 2.70 -18.69 -10.34
CA TRP A 541 2.82 -18.55 -11.78
C TRP A 541 1.90 -19.51 -12.53
N ASP A 542 1.20 -18.99 -13.53
CA ASP A 542 0.43 -19.79 -14.47
C ASP A 542 1.20 -20.00 -15.77
N GLU A 543 1.66 -21.20 -16.00
CA GLU A 543 2.39 -21.58 -17.23
C GLU A 543 1.51 -21.57 -18.48
N LYS A 544 0.18 -21.60 -18.33
CA LYS A 544 -0.74 -21.62 -19.45
C LYS A 544 -1.04 -20.22 -20.00
N GLU A 545 -1.37 -19.31 -19.09
CA GLU A 545 -1.82 -17.95 -19.45
C GLU A 545 -0.72 -16.91 -19.20
N MET A 546 0.46 -17.33 -18.72
CA MET A 546 1.64 -16.50 -18.49
C MET A 546 1.36 -15.29 -17.59
N GLY A 547 1.52 -15.46 -16.27
CA GLY A 547 1.29 -14.42 -15.28
C GLY A 547 0.98 -15.00 -13.92
N PHE A 548 0.76 -14.15 -12.94
CA PHE A 548 0.56 -14.57 -11.56
C PHE A 548 -0.92 -14.67 -11.20
N PHE A 549 -1.26 -15.68 -10.41
CA PHE A 549 -2.46 -15.70 -9.59
C PHE A 549 -2.23 -14.89 -8.31
N LEU A 550 -3.28 -14.35 -7.72
CA LEU A 550 -3.17 -13.62 -6.44
C LEU A 550 -3.01 -14.54 -5.23
N SER A 551 -3.49 -15.77 -5.33
CA SER A 551 -3.48 -16.77 -4.26
C SER A 551 -2.78 -18.07 -4.64
N PRO A 552 -2.25 -18.83 -3.65
CA PRO A 552 -1.67 -20.15 -3.89
C PRO A 552 -2.73 -21.17 -4.33
N SER A 553 -2.28 -22.34 -4.81
CA SER A 553 -3.19 -23.37 -5.35
C SER A 553 -3.89 -24.22 -4.29
N ASN A 554 -3.42 -24.19 -3.04
CA ASN A 554 -3.81 -25.09 -1.93
C ASN A 554 -4.57 -24.38 -0.81
N GLN A 555 -5.44 -23.42 -1.16
CA GLN A 555 -6.21 -22.67 -0.18
C GLN A 555 -7.23 -23.51 0.59
N VAL A 556 -7.59 -23.03 1.80
CA VAL A 556 -8.59 -23.63 2.67
C VAL A 556 -10.00 -23.17 2.25
N GLY A 557 -10.94 -24.11 2.11
CA GLY A 557 -12.33 -23.86 1.74
C GLY A 557 -12.57 -23.84 0.23
N PRO A 558 -13.83 -23.62 -0.20
CA PRO A 558 -14.16 -23.56 -1.61
C PRO A 558 -13.63 -22.27 -2.24
N GLN A 559 -13.05 -22.40 -3.40
CA GLN A 559 -12.52 -21.28 -4.18
C GLN A 559 -13.37 -21.09 -5.44
N LEU A 560 -14.09 -19.98 -5.52
CA LEU A 560 -14.91 -19.63 -6.70
C LEU A 560 -14.06 -19.50 -7.95
N THR A 561 -12.90 -18.87 -7.81
CA THR A 561 -11.93 -18.66 -8.88
C THR A 561 -10.57 -18.30 -8.27
N ARG A 562 -9.48 -18.58 -8.96
CA ARG A 562 -8.17 -17.98 -8.65
C ARG A 562 -8.05 -16.68 -9.43
N SER A 563 -8.09 -15.57 -8.71
CA SER A 563 -7.97 -14.24 -9.32
C SER A 563 -6.59 -14.02 -9.93
N ARG A 564 -6.56 -13.27 -11.01
CA ARG A 564 -5.37 -12.76 -11.70
C ARG A 564 -5.45 -11.26 -11.93
N SER A 565 -6.32 -10.61 -11.18
CA SER A 565 -6.53 -9.18 -11.34
C SER A 565 -5.21 -8.42 -11.28
N ALA A 566 -5.01 -7.50 -12.22
CA ALA A 566 -3.91 -6.56 -12.22
C ALA A 566 -4.39 -5.13 -11.95
N SER A 567 -5.66 -4.99 -11.56
CA SER A 567 -6.25 -3.70 -11.21
C SER A 567 -5.77 -3.24 -9.83
N ASP A 568 -5.47 -1.95 -9.72
CA ASP A 568 -5.21 -1.31 -8.45
C ASP A 568 -6.48 -1.26 -7.59
N GLY A 569 -6.30 -1.47 -6.30
CA GLY A 569 -7.35 -1.40 -5.29
C GLY A 569 -7.02 -0.36 -4.21
N ALA A 570 -7.24 -0.73 -2.95
CA ALA A 570 -6.74 0.03 -1.81
C ALA A 570 -5.20 -0.02 -1.70
N THR A 571 -4.58 -1.03 -2.31
CA THR A 571 -3.14 -1.19 -2.45
C THR A 571 -2.74 -1.27 -3.93
N PHE A 572 -1.45 -1.12 -4.22
CA PHE A 572 -0.92 -1.35 -5.56
C PHE A 572 -1.21 -2.78 -6.01
N ALA A 573 -1.53 -2.94 -7.29
CA ALA A 573 -1.79 -4.27 -7.85
C ALA A 573 -0.60 -5.20 -7.61
N PRO A 574 -0.78 -6.37 -6.98
CA PRO A 574 0.32 -7.31 -6.73
C PRO A 574 1.04 -7.75 -8.01
N ALA A 575 0.33 -7.84 -9.14
CA ALA A 575 0.91 -8.14 -10.44
C ALA A 575 1.88 -7.03 -10.93
N ALA A 576 1.59 -5.76 -10.63
CA ALA A 576 2.49 -4.65 -10.96
C ALA A 576 3.76 -4.67 -10.09
N THR A 577 3.62 -4.95 -8.80
CA THR A 577 4.76 -5.11 -7.89
C THR A 577 5.59 -6.36 -8.28
N ALA A 578 4.95 -7.46 -8.69
CA ALA A 578 5.65 -8.64 -9.20
C ALA A 578 6.52 -8.31 -10.43
N LEU A 579 5.96 -7.55 -11.38
CA LEU A 579 6.71 -7.06 -12.55
C LEU A 579 7.90 -6.18 -12.13
N ALA A 580 7.70 -5.25 -11.19
CA ALA A 580 8.78 -4.42 -10.64
C ALA A 580 9.89 -5.27 -10.00
N CYS A 581 9.53 -6.31 -9.26
CA CYS A 581 10.47 -7.24 -8.62
C CYS A 581 11.26 -8.07 -9.66
N LEU A 582 10.59 -8.59 -10.71
CA LEU A 582 11.25 -9.30 -11.81
C LEU A 582 12.30 -8.42 -12.49
N ILE A 583 11.93 -7.18 -12.82
CA ILE A 583 12.85 -6.19 -13.41
C ILE A 583 13.98 -5.86 -12.43
N GLY A 584 13.64 -5.61 -11.16
CA GLY A 584 14.60 -5.29 -10.12
C GLY A 584 15.66 -6.38 -9.92
N LEU A 585 15.26 -7.64 -9.91
CA LEU A 585 16.18 -8.80 -9.81
C LEU A 585 16.99 -8.99 -11.10
N ARG A 586 16.36 -8.83 -12.28
CA ARG A 586 17.07 -8.87 -13.57
C ARG A 586 18.20 -7.85 -13.62
N ASP A 587 17.92 -6.62 -13.22
CA ASP A 587 18.87 -5.50 -13.29
C ASP A 587 20.03 -5.64 -12.28
N ARG A 588 19.89 -6.51 -11.29
CA ARG A 588 20.92 -6.82 -10.27
C ARG A 588 21.48 -8.24 -10.37
N SER A 589 21.25 -8.91 -11.51
CA SER A 589 21.55 -10.35 -11.66
C SER A 589 23.05 -10.68 -11.63
N ALA A 590 23.94 -9.69 -11.82
CA ALA A 590 25.40 -9.90 -11.62
C ALA A 590 25.76 -10.32 -10.17
N TYR A 591 24.88 -10.06 -9.20
CA TYR A 591 25.04 -10.50 -7.79
C TYR A 591 24.37 -11.84 -7.50
N LEU A 592 23.71 -12.47 -8.49
CA LEU A 592 22.93 -13.70 -8.37
C LEU A 592 23.56 -14.84 -9.16
N GLU A 593 22.95 -16.01 -9.12
CA GLU A 593 23.40 -17.19 -9.87
C GLU A 593 23.21 -17.01 -11.38
N GLU A 594 24.01 -17.73 -12.15
CA GLU A 594 23.91 -17.77 -13.60
C GLU A 594 22.51 -18.22 -14.06
N GLY A 595 21.97 -17.56 -15.08
CA GLY A 595 20.62 -17.82 -15.60
C GLY A 595 19.52 -16.95 -15.01
N CYS A 596 19.72 -16.31 -13.85
CA CYS A 596 18.71 -15.42 -13.24
C CYS A 596 18.31 -14.26 -14.15
N GLN A 597 19.26 -13.66 -14.87
CA GLN A 597 18.97 -12.59 -15.83
C GLN A 597 17.96 -13.03 -16.90
N GLN A 598 18.22 -14.18 -17.51
CA GLN A 598 17.36 -14.71 -18.57
C GLN A 598 15.98 -15.07 -18.02
N LEU A 599 15.93 -15.79 -16.91
CA LEU A 599 14.68 -16.17 -16.25
C LEU A 599 13.79 -14.96 -16.00
N TYR A 600 14.31 -13.92 -15.36
CA TYR A 600 13.54 -12.76 -14.99
C TYR A 600 13.15 -11.87 -16.19
N SER A 601 14.00 -11.81 -17.22
CA SER A 601 13.65 -11.15 -18.48
C SER A 601 12.46 -11.84 -19.17
N GLU A 602 12.53 -13.16 -19.32
CA GLU A 602 11.47 -13.95 -19.95
C GLU A 602 10.15 -13.86 -19.18
N ARG A 603 10.19 -13.97 -17.83
CA ARG A 603 8.99 -13.86 -16.99
C ARG A 603 8.39 -12.45 -16.99
N ALA A 604 9.19 -11.41 -17.05
CA ALA A 604 8.72 -10.03 -17.17
C ALA A 604 8.01 -9.80 -18.52
N GLU A 605 8.62 -10.22 -19.62
CA GLU A 605 8.02 -10.12 -20.97
C GLU A 605 6.70 -10.88 -21.05
N GLN A 606 6.64 -12.11 -20.54
CA GLN A 606 5.44 -12.93 -20.51
C GLN A 606 4.34 -12.28 -19.68
N CYS A 607 4.69 -11.76 -18.48
CA CYS A 607 3.75 -11.06 -17.61
C CYS A 607 3.14 -9.84 -18.32
N ILE A 608 3.96 -9.00 -18.93
CA ILE A 608 3.52 -7.83 -19.71
C ILE A 608 2.56 -8.27 -20.82
N ALA A 609 2.97 -9.23 -21.65
CA ALA A 609 2.18 -9.69 -22.79
C ALA A 609 0.79 -10.21 -22.37
N SER A 610 0.71 -10.86 -21.21
CA SER A 610 -0.55 -11.41 -20.69
C SER A 610 -1.55 -10.34 -20.22
N LEU A 611 -1.07 -9.13 -19.86
CA LEU A 611 -1.88 -8.07 -19.25
C LEU A 611 -2.32 -6.98 -20.21
N ILE A 612 -1.68 -6.83 -21.38
CA ILE A 612 -1.95 -5.72 -22.32
C ILE A 612 -3.43 -5.64 -22.69
N GLY A 613 -4.09 -6.78 -22.94
CA GLY A 613 -5.51 -6.79 -23.31
C GLY A 613 -6.45 -6.30 -22.19
N GLU A 614 -6.08 -6.51 -20.93
CA GLU A 614 -6.79 -6.00 -19.75
C GLU A 614 -6.56 -4.50 -19.59
N ILE A 615 -5.31 -4.08 -19.67
CA ILE A 615 -4.90 -2.66 -19.57
C ILE A 615 -5.60 -1.82 -20.65
N ASN A 616 -5.55 -2.22 -21.91
CA ASN A 616 -6.23 -1.48 -22.99
C ASN A 616 -7.75 -1.33 -22.77
N ASN A 617 -8.36 -2.29 -22.06
CA ASN A 617 -9.80 -2.24 -21.80
C ASN A 617 -10.20 -1.33 -20.64
N ASN A 618 -9.36 -1.19 -19.63
CA ASN A 618 -9.64 -0.35 -18.44
C ASN A 618 -8.34 0.23 -17.84
N ALA A 619 -7.64 1.03 -18.61
CA ALA A 619 -6.33 1.56 -18.24
C ALA A 619 -6.32 2.37 -16.93
N ILE A 620 -7.43 3.03 -16.59
CA ILE A 620 -7.53 3.91 -15.42
C ILE A 620 -7.38 3.15 -14.09
N SER A 621 -7.74 1.87 -14.06
CA SER A 621 -7.57 1.02 -12.88
C SER A 621 -6.21 0.31 -12.81
N HIS A 622 -5.26 0.68 -13.68
CA HIS A 622 -3.96 0.02 -13.79
C HIS A 622 -2.78 1.02 -13.67
N GLY A 623 -2.95 2.07 -12.85
CA GLY A 623 -1.94 3.14 -12.70
C GLY A 623 -0.57 2.61 -12.29
N SER A 624 -0.51 1.67 -11.33
CA SER A 624 0.74 1.04 -10.91
C SER A 624 1.39 0.21 -12.04
N MET A 625 0.60 -0.53 -12.82
CA MET A 625 1.10 -1.30 -13.95
C MET A 625 1.61 -0.40 -15.09
N LEU A 626 0.90 0.68 -15.42
CA LEU A 626 1.34 1.65 -16.43
C LEU A 626 2.69 2.28 -16.06
N ARG A 627 2.92 2.55 -14.78
CA ARG A 627 4.23 2.99 -14.28
C ARG A 627 5.33 1.96 -14.54
N GLN A 628 5.06 0.67 -14.30
CA GLN A 628 6.07 -0.38 -14.54
C GLN A 628 6.33 -0.56 -16.04
N LEU A 629 5.31 -0.43 -16.88
CA LEU A 629 5.50 -0.44 -18.34
C LEU A 629 6.37 0.73 -18.80
N ALA A 630 6.16 1.95 -18.26
CA ALA A 630 7.02 3.08 -18.54
C ALA A 630 8.47 2.82 -18.09
N ASN A 631 8.69 2.22 -16.92
CA ASN A 631 10.03 1.81 -16.48
C ASN A 631 10.68 0.80 -17.43
N CYS A 632 9.91 -0.12 -18.00
CA CYS A 632 10.42 -1.11 -18.96
C CYS A 632 10.82 -0.49 -20.30
N TYR A 633 9.99 0.40 -20.84
CA TYR A 633 10.15 0.91 -22.21
C TYR A 633 10.96 2.21 -22.29
N GLU A 634 10.88 3.05 -21.27
CA GLU A 634 11.50 4.37 -21.24
C GLU A 634 12.64 4.48 -20.20
N GLY A 635 12.93 3.39 -19.50
CA GLY A 635 13.96 3.34 -18.46
C GLY A 635 13.46 3.81 -17.09
N SER A 636 14.19 3.42 -16.05
CA SER A 636 13.92 3.84 -14.67
C SER A 636 14.20 5.34 -14.47
N ARG A 637 13.53 5.95 -13.47
CA ARG A 637 13.79 7.31 -12.98
C ARG A 637 14.17 7.31 -11.49
N GLU A 638 14.43 6.12 -10.94
CA GLU A 638 14.89 5.97 -9.55
C GLU A 638 16.30 6.55 -9.37
N LEU A 639 16.64 6.95 -8.14
CA LEU A 639 17.95 7.54 -7.83
C LEU A 639 19.09 6.52 -7.78
N ILE A 640 18.77 5.23 -7.72
CA ILE A 640 19.70 4.13 -7.80
C ILE A 640 19.35 3.30 -9.03
N GLN A 641 20.28 3.21 -9.97
CA GLN A 641 20.11 2.45 -11.20
C GLN A 641 21.32 1.55 -11.44
N TYR A 642 21.10 0.48 -12.19
CA TYR A 642 22.13 -0.51 -12.48
C TYR A 642 22.38 -0.58 -13.98
N VAL A 643 23.64 -0.71 -14.36
CA VAL A 643 24.12 -0.86 -15.75
C VAL A 643 24.79 -2.20 -15.90
N GLY A 644 24.62 -2.84 -17.08
CA GLY A 644 25.17 -4.16 -17.34
C GLY A 644 24.64 -5.23 -16.39
N HIS A 645 23.36 -5.12 -15.99
CA HIS A 645 22.71 -6.06 -15.07
C HIS A 645 23.38 -6.17 -13.69
N GLY A 646 23.92 -5.05 -13.18
CA GLY A 646 24.55 -4.99 -11.87
C GLY A 646 26.08 -4.87 -11.91
N LEU A 647 26.72 -4.86 -13.09
CA LEU A 647 28.15 -4.63 -13.23
C LEU A 647 28.58 -3.21 -12.85
N ALA A 648 27.66 -2.25 -12.97
CA ALA A 648 27.82 -0.95 -12.32
C ALA A 648 26.52 -0.52 -11.66
N LYS A 649 26.64 0.08 -10.47
CA LYS A 649 25.57 0.77 -9.75
C LYS A 649 25.83 2.25 -9.83
N VAL A 650 24.87 3.00 -10.30
CA VAL A 650 24.93 4.47 -10.39
C VAL A 650 23.91 5.05 -9.43
N LYS A 651 24.36 5.86 -8.48
CA LYS A 651 23.52 6.51 -7.48
C LYS A 651 23.65 8.02 -7.57
N ALA A 652 22.53 8.70 -7.76
CA ALA A 652 22.44 10.17 -7.64
C ALA A 652 22.01 10.54 -6.21
N ARG A 653 22.73 11.47 -5.59
CA ARG A 653 22.44 12.00 -4.25
C ARG A 653 22.46 13.52 -4.27
N THR A 654 21.37 14.12 -3.80
CA THR A 654 21.32 15.57 -3.58
C THR A 654 21.93 15.88 -2.21
N VAL A 655 22.96 16.75 -2.18
CA VAL A 655 23.70 17.10 -0.97
C VAL A 655 22.97 18.20 -0.19
N ASP A 656 22.34 19.16 -0.89
CA ASP A 656 21.58 20.28 -0.31
C ASP A 656 20.18 20.33 -0.91
N ALA A 657 19.22 19.63 -0.30
CA ALA A 657 17.84 19.59 -0.78
C ALA A 657 17.02 20.90 -0.53
N ALA A 658 17.58 21.86 0.22
CA ALA A 658 16.86 23.06 0.64
C ALA A 658 17.16 24.34 -0.16
N ASN A 659 18.10 24.32 -1.10
CA ASN A 659 18.50 25.52 -1.84
C ASN A 659 17.74 25.65 -3.15
N THR A 660 16.89 26.67 -3.25
CA THR A 660 16.08 26.96 -4.44
C THR A 660 16.88 27.61 -5.59
N ALA A 661 18.06 28.13 -5.32
CA ALA A 661 18.90 28.83 -6.30
C ALA A 661 19.92 27.93 -7.01
N GLY A 662 20.26 26.80 -6.39
CA GLY A 662 21.22 25.83 -6.92
C GLY A 662 21.10 24.50 -6.19
N LYS A 663 21.62 23.43 -6.79
CA LYS A 663 21.65 22.07 -6.21
C LYS A 663 23.06 21.53 -6.27
N SER A 664 23.55 20.98 -5.18
CA SER A 664 24.79 20.19 -5.13
C SER A 664 24.43 18.71 -5.20
N ILE A 665 25.04 18.01 -6.15
CA ILE A 665 24.73 16.61 -6.45
C ILE A 665 26.05 15.81 -6.44
N SER A 666 25.99 14.63 -5.86
CA SER A 666 27.01 13.62 -5.97
C SER A 666 26.48 12.44 -6.78
N LEU A 667 27.15 12.11 -7.90
CA LEU A 667 26.96 10.87 -8.63
C LEU A 667 28.02 9.87 -8.18
N ILE A 668 27.56 8.75 -7.64
CA ILE A 668 28.41 7.68 -7.16
C ILE A 668 28.27 6.51 -8.11
N LEU A 669 29.39 6.05 -8.69
CA LEU A 669 29.48 4.85 -9.51
C LEU A 669 30.24 3.79 -8.72
N ASP A 670 29.60 2.67 -8.43
CA ASP A 670 30.25 1.47 -7.91
C ASP A 670 30.40 0.47 -9.07
N ILE A 671 31.62 0.21 -9.52
CA ILE A 671 31.96 -0.63 -10.68
C ILE A 671 32.46 -1.98 -10.17
N ALA A 672 31.94 -3.08 -10.74
CA ALA A 672 32.32 -4.43 -10.38
C ALA A 672 33.81 -4.70 -10.66
N GLU A 673 34.43 -5.59 -9.90
CA GLU A 673 35.84 -5.99 -10.06
C GLU A 673 36.07 -6.55 -11.47
N GLY A 674 37.19 -6.13 -12.09
CA GLY A 674 37.55 -6.51 -13.47
C GLY A 674 36.82 -5.76 -14.57
N TRP A 675 35.95 -4.78 -14.21
CA TRP A 675 35.29 -3.88 -15.15
C TRP A 675 35.78 -2.44 -14.93
N HIS A 676 35.72 -1.66 -16.00
CA HIS A 676 36.08 -0.24 -15.98
C HIS A 676 35.17 0.60 -16.88
N VAL A 677 35.22 1.90 -16.69
CA VAL A 677 34.57 2.92 -17.52
C VAL A 677 35.66 3.89 -18.00
N THR A 678 35.63 4.24 -19.27
CA THR A 678 36.60 5.18 -19.86
C THR A 678 36.36 6.60 -19.31
N ALA A 679 37.46 7.24 -18.85
CA ALA A 679 37.38 8.59 -18.29
C ALA A 679 37.09 9.65 -19.37
N PRO A 680 36.52 10.81 -19.01
CA PRO A 680 36.18 11.88 -19.96
C PRO A 680 37.40 12.45 -20.73
N THR A 681 38.59 12.31 -20.17
CA THR A 681 39.84 12.79 -20.75
C THR A 681 40.42 11.85 -21.82
N ALA A 682 39.78 10.70 -22.04
CA ALA A 682 40.26 9.76 -23.08
C ALA A 682 40.01 10.34 -24.48
N ASN A 683 41.04 10.25 -25.30
CA ASN A 683 40.97 10.67 -26.70
C ASN A 683 41.16 9.46 -27.62
N SER A 684 40.20 8.51 -27.54
CA SER A 684 40.22 7.30 -28.37
C SER A 684 38.87 7.18 -29.12
N PRO A 685 38.88 6.92 -30.44
CA PRO A 685 37.65 6.74 -31.20
C PRO A 685 36.93 5.42 -30.91
N ASN A 686 37.58 4.49 -30.24
CA ASN A 686 37.09 3.12 -30.04
C ASN A 686 36.41 2.90 -28.68
N TYR A 687 36.55 3.85 -27.76
CA TYR A 687 35.97 3.76 -26.41
C TYR A 687 35.11 4.99 -26.12
N MET A 688 33.90 4.76 -25.66
CA MET A 688 32.98 5.84 -25.27
C MET A 688 33.36 6.37 -23.88
N PRO A 689 33.74 7.65 -23.76
CA PRO A 689 34.06 8.24 -22.46
C PRO A 689 32.80 8.46 -21.62
N LEU A 690 32.95 8.35 -20.30
CA LEU A 690 31.91 8.72 -19.34
C LEU A 690 31.50 10.18 -19.55
N ARG A 691 30.19 10.40 -19.73
CA ARG A 691 29.60 11.73 -19.88
C ARG A 691 28.53 11.96 -18.84
N VAL A 692 28.50 13.14 -18.29
CA VAL A 692 27.43 13.63 -17.41
C VAL A 692 26.94 14.94 -17.99
N CYS A 693 25.65 14.97 -18.34
CA CYS A 693 25.05 16.15 -18.96
C CYS A 693 23.60 16.32 -18.48
N LEU A 694 23.04 17.47 -18.70
CA LEU A 694 21.58 17.66 -18.60
C LEU A 694 20.94 17.20 -19.91
N ALA A 695 19.70 16.72 -19.83
CA ALA A 695 18.92 16.38 -21.01
C ALA A 695 18.84 17.57 -21.97
N GLU A 696 18.87 17.30 -23.30
CA GLU A 696 18.92 18.34 -24.33
C GLU A 696 17.77 19.37 -24.23
N GLU A 697 16.65 18.98 -23.66
CA GLU A 697 15.47 19.84 -23.51
C GLU A 697 15.46 20.63 -22.19
N GLU A 698 16.51 20.53 -21.35
CA GLU A 698 16.56 21.24 -20.08
C GLU A 698 16.83 22.75 -20.28
N LYS A 699 15.89 23.58 -19.85
CA LYS A 699 15.95 25.05 -20.02
C LYS A 699 16.11 25.82 -18.72
N HIS A 700 15.78 25.18 -17.61
CA HIS A 700 15.69 25.80 -16.29
C HIS A 700 16.93 25.60 -15.42
N TRP A 701 17.79 24.70 -15.83
CA TRP A 701 19.00 24.37 -15.12
C TRP A 701 20.21 24.35 -16.03
N SER A 702 21.35 24.69 -15.48
CA SER A 702 22.66 24.59 -16.15
C SER A 702 23.66 23.97 -15.16
N ILE A 703 24.63 23.23 -15.70
CA ILE A 703 25.75 22.72 -14.89
C ILE A 703 26.69 23.90 -14.66
N ASP A 704 26.87 24.24 -13.37
CA ASP A 704 27.81 25.31 -12.95
C ASP A 704 29.20 24.75 -12.70
N VAL A 705 29.25 23.60 -11.99
CA VAL A 705 30.51 22.87 -11.71
C VAL A 705 30.29 21.40 -12.03
N LEU A 706 31.25 20.78 -12.69
CA LEU A 706 31.34 19.34 -12.92
C LEU A 706 32.77 18.90 -12.69
N GLN A 707 32.97 18.11 -11.63
CA GLN A 707 34.30 17.66 -11.22
C GLN A 707 34.36 16.14 -11.19
N PHE A 708 35.19 15.59 -12.05
CA PHE A 708 35.52 14.17 -12.06
C PHE A 708 36.75 13.90 -11.15
N PRO A 709 36.85 12.71 -10.54
CA PRO A 709 38.05 12.31 -9.82
C PRO A 709 39.22 12.05 -10.76
N ASP A 710 40.42 11.88 -10.21
CA ASP A 710 41.62 11.47 -10.97
C ASP A 710 41.40 10.06 -11.55
N SER A 711 41.80 9.89 -12.81
CA SER A 711 41.71 8.61 -13.53
C SER A 711 43.00 7.77 -13.42
N GLU A 712 42.79 6.47 -13.49
CA GLU A 712 43.93 5.51 -13.58
C GLU A 712 44.32 5.27 -15.03
N SER A 713 45.59 4.89 -15.28
CA SER A 713 46.06 4.56 -16.62
C SER A 713 45.92 3.08 -16.86
N TYR A 714 45.25 2.70 -17.94
CA TYR A 714 44.99 1.31 -18.32
C TYR A 714 45.55 1.05 -19.73
N MET A 715 46.32 -0.07 -19.89
CA MET A 715 46.84 -0.51 -21.18
C MET A 715 45.83 -1.46 -21.83
N THR A 716 45.30 -1.08 -22.97
CA THR A 716 44.36 -1.91 -23.70
C THR A 716 45.02 -3.16 -24.26
N THR A 717 44.36 -4.31 -24.10
CA THR A 717 44.91 -5.61 -24.59
C THR A 717 44.80 -5.75 -26.10
N VAL A 718 43.91 -5.03 -26.75
CA VAL A 718 43.59 -5.14 -28.18
C VAL A 718 44.48 -4.23 -29.05
N GLU A 719 44.77 -3.01 -28.61
CA GLU A 719 45.44 -1.98 -29.38
C GLU A 719 46.82 -1.62 -28.79
N GLY A 720 47.09 -2.02 -27.54
CA GLY A 720 48.31 -1.65 -26.82
C GLY A 720 48.37 -0.18 -26.41
N ASP A 721 47.27 0.58 -26.60
CA ASP A 721 47.18 1.98 -26.22
C ASP A 721 46.89 2.15 -24.73
N THR A 722 47.40 3.21 -24.14
CA THR A 722 47.11 3.58 -22.75
C THR A 722 45.94 4.57 -22.72
N ILE A 723 44.88 4.22 -22.07
CA ILE A 723 43.69 5.07 -21.90
C ILE A 723 43.41 5.37 -20.42
N PRO A 724 42.90 6.53 -20.09
CA PRO A 724 42.45 6.83 -18.73
C PRO A 724 41.10 6.16 -18.46
N ILE A 725 41.00 5.48 -17.30
CA ILE A 725 39.80 4.75 -16.89
C ILE A 725 39.44 5.03 -15.44
N TYR A 726 38.22 4.61 -15.09
CA TYR A 726 37.74 4.50 -13.73
C TYR A 726 37.36 3.05 -13.40
N GLU A 727 37.84 2.59 -12.24
CA GLU A 727 37.54 1.29 -11.66
C GLU A 727 36.95 1.45 -10.25
N LYS A 728 36.33 0.39 -9.73
CA LYS A 728 35.80 0.33 -8.36
C LYS A 728 34.76 1.43 -8.09
N ARG A 729 35.01 2.24 -7.08
CA ARG A 729 34.11 3.30 -6.66
C ARG A 729 34.67 4.66 -6.99
N ILE A 730 33.88 5.46 -7.72
CA ILE A 730 34.17 6.87 -7.97
C ILE A 730 33.02 7.74 -7.53
N GLU A 731 33.30 9.00 -7.23
CA GLU A 731 32.31 10.02 -6.90
C GLU A 731 32.58 11.25 -7.78
N ILE A 732 31.53 11.68 -8.50
CA ILE A 732 31.52 12.82 -9.37
C ILE A 732 30.72 13.92 -8.68
N ALA A 733 31.35 15.05 -8.37
CA ALA A 733 30.70 16.19 -7.77
C ALA A 733 30.19 17.14 -8.86
N LEU A 734 28.95 17.56 -8.76
CA LEU A 734 28.42 18.58 -9.66
C LEU A 734 27.51 19.54 -8.89
N SER A 735 27.47 20.78 -9.37
CA SER A 735 26.49 21.77 -8.95
C SER A 735 25.66 22.24 -10.14
N LEU A 736 24.37 22.37 -9.90
CA LEU A 736 23.42 22.93 -10.85
C LEU A 736 23.01 24.32 -10.38
N LYS A 737 22.93 25.22 -11.35
CA LYS A 737 22.42 26.58 -11.14
C LYS A 737 21.10 26.74 -11.88
N ARG A 738 20.12 27.32 -11.19
CA ARG A 738 18.79 27.55 -11.76
C ARG A 738 18.85 28.78 -12.70
N THR A 739 18.33 28.64 -13.91
CA THR A 739 18.09 29.71 -14.86
C THR A 739 16.64 30.14 -14.72
N LEU A 740 16.39 31.35 -14.26
CA LEU A 740 15.03 31.89 -14.14
C LEU A 740 14.48 32.19 -15.53
N VAL A 741 13.47 31.45 -15.96
CA VAL A 741 12.69 31.74 -17.17
C VAL A 741 11.41 32.44 -16.73
N PRO A 742 11.14 33.69 -17.19
CA PRO A 742 9.93 34.41 -16.79
C PRO A 742 8.67 33.64 -17.19
N GLY A 743 7.80 33.38 -16.24
CA GLY A 743 6.51 32.71 -16.45
C GLY A 743 6.46 31.20 -16.15
N ASP A 744 7.56 30.60 -15.72
CA ASP A 744 7.66 29.17 -15.47
C ASP A 744 8.04 28.91 -14.00
N GLU A 745 7.04 28.87 -13.11
CA GLU A 745 7.27 28.75 -11.66
C GLU A 745 7.44 27.31 -11.16
N LEU A 746 7.20 26.29 -11.99
CA LEU A 746 6.93 24.91 -11.52
C LEU A 746 8.06 23.89 -11.70
N SER A 747 9.16 24.17 -12.39
CA SER A 747 10.23 23.18 -12.59
C SER A 747 11.31 23.27 -11.51
N PHE A 748 11.14 22.54 -10.42
CA PHE A 748 12.17 22.37 -9.38
C PHE A 748 13.20 21.28 -9.70
N SER A 749 12.84 20.32 -10.52
CA SER A 749 13.68 19.18 -10.86
C SER A 749 14.36 19.34 -12.22
N SER A 750 15.57 18.79 -12.33
CA SER A 750 16.31 18.67 -13.59
C SER A 750 16.49 17.24 -13.99
N GLN A 751 16.62 16.94 -15.28
CA GLN A 751 16.99 15.62 -15.79
C GLN A 751 18.50 15.58 -16.03
N LEU A 752 19.19 14.78 -15.22
CA LEU A 752 20.61 14.51 -15.33
C LEU A 752 20.82 13.17 -16.02
N GLU A 753 21.60 13.16 -17.07
CA GLU A 753 21.96 11.97 -17.83
C GLU A 753 23.40 11.58 -17.57
N CYS A 754 23.63 10.31 -17.33
CA CYS A 754 24.95 9.71 -17.19
C CYS A 754 25.09 8.62 -18.26
N GLU A 755 25.90 8.91 -19.26
CA GLU A 755 26.23 7.97 -20.36
C GLU A 755 27.55 7.28 -20.06
N LEU A 756 27.57 5.95 -20.11
CA LEU A 756 28.76 5.17 -19.84
C LEU A 756 28.80 3.87 -20.66
N GLN A 757 30.00 3.38 -20.88
CA GLN A 757 30.28 2.09 -21.48
C GLN A 757 31.16 1.25 -20.54
N LEU A 758 30.66 0.09 -20.14
CA LEU A 758 31.41 -0.87 -19.31
C LEU A 758 32.28 -1.75 -20.21
N CYS A 759 33.57 -1.79 -19.93
CA CYS A 759 34.55 -2.61 -20.61
C CYS A 759 35.34 -3.47 -19.62
N ASN A 760 35.88 -4.60 -20.11
CA ASN A 760 36.87 -5.41 -19.42
C ASN A 760 37.95 -5.85 -20.42
N ASP A 761 38.94 -6.69 -20.02
CA ASP A 761 40.02 -7.16 -20.86
C ASP A 761 39.57 -7.93 -22.12
N GLN A 762 38.32 -8.37 -22.20
CA GLN A 762 37.83 -9.22 -23.28
C GLN A 762 36.80 -8.54 -24.16
N ARG A 763 35.96 -7.64 -23.60
CA ARG A 763 34.83 -7.02 -24.32
C ARG A 763 34.37 -5.71 -23.71
N CYS A 764 33.76 -4.89 -24.54
CA CYS A 764 32.91 -3.77 -24.11
C CYS A 764 31.43 -4.10 -24.30
N LEU A 765 30.61 -3.70 -23.34
CA LEU A 765 29.16 -3.73 -23.49
C LEU A 765 28.71 -2.58 -24.39
N LEU A 766 27.45 -2.60 -24.81
CA LEU A 766 26.87 -1.48 -25.50
C LEU A 766 26.82 -0.24 -24.58
N PRO A 767 27.05 0.95 -25.11
CA PRO A 767 26.86 2.18 -24.38
C PRO A 767 25.46 2.26 -23.79
N THR A 768 25.37 2.75 -22.56
CA THR A 768 24.08 2.87 -21.84
C THR A 768 23.99 4.26 -21.23
N SER A 769 22.80 4.86 -21.31
CA SER A 769 22.46 6.08 -20.61
C SER A 769 21.53 5.75 -19.46
N VAL A 770 21.78 6.32 -18.28
CA VAL A 770 20.87 6.32 -17.14
C VAL A 770 20.46 7.75 -16.84
N THR A 771 19.16 7.96 -16.63
CA THR A 771 18.57 9.27 -16.43
C THR A 771 18.08 9.38 -14.99
N PHE A 772 18.56 10.42 -14.31
CA PHE A 772 18.12 10.75 -12.95
C PHE A 772 17.29 12.03 -12.98
N ARG A 773 16.28 12.05 -12.16
CA ARG A 773 15.62 13.27 -11.83
C ARG A 773 16.02 13.75 -10.44
N ILE A 774 16.54 14.96 -10.42
CA ILE A 774 17.20 15.53 -9.24
C ILE A 774 16.54 16.84 -8.86
#